data_fb44f57901765a368db5477e73d89794
#
_entry.id   fb44f57901765a368db5477e73d89794
#
_cell.length_a   1.000
_cell.length_b   1.000
_cell.length_c   1.000
_cell.angle_alpha   90.00
_cell.angle_beta   90.00
_cell.angle_gamma   90.00
#
_symmetry.space_group_name_H-M   'P 1'
#
loop_
_entity.id
_entity.type
_entity.pdbx_description
1 polymer ?
#
loop_
_entity_poly.entity_id
_entity_poly.type
_entity_poly.pdbx_seq_one_letter_code
_entity_poly.pdbx_strand_id
1 'polypeptide(L)'
;MIVPPGLEINEGTYEWCVRTFTRAHDYLGINVKVHDADGKIEAGQIFLFNHFSRFETVIPQYIIHMATGAFCRCVAAPELFEGNERFAKFLRGVGAVPTNQPGLLAFLAAEILRGRKVIVFPEGGMIKDRRVVDDQGEVSIYSPSERAQRKHHRGAAAVALALEMFKKRILLVHEAGDAPRLQRWVDALGVANTEALVAAAHQRTLVVPSNITFYPIRNDDNILRKAASMFGVKIGPAAQEELLIEGNILLKNTDMDVRFGRPIAPGIGWNWWERLVLRQAFQRIDSLPELFALQPNSDHWIDRIASLTMRRRTRILRDEFAREIYASVTVNLSHIASRLILTLLEQGTTEIDHEPFHVLLYLSIKNAQKEPSIHLHRSLANPERYDGVHKGVWKSFEQFLDMATSSELIEVHPDKYRFLPKLQQQYAFHEVRLENAIAVYANEIAPVPAACRAVDRAVDTNADIEDKETLGRLLFDDEIRAFEWCLEKYSRPRHAHINDQETATESGEPYLLVPDGAKDIGVVLVHGFLASPAELREFGDKLASLGYPVMGVRLRGHGTSPWDLRERSWHDWLDSVRRGFEIMSTITEKVCLIGFSTGGALSLRLAADRPQKLAGVAAVSVPVKFRNRHMIFVPILHGIHKLVQWIWSQEGPMPFRLNGSEHPNINYRHIPVRGLFELGQLVDNMKSRLDDITCPVAVIQGTEDPIVDPKSAKLVLDNIASKETMLHMVPATRHGILSEDIGGTQELVTSFLGSLAPTPDIPSCSGREPH
;
A
#
# COMPACT_ATOMS: atom_id res chain seq x y z
N MET A 1 -43.41 -14.72 -8.58
CA MET A 1 -43.21 -13.46 -7.83
C MET A 1 -42.71 -12.43 -8.82
N ILE A 2 -43.62 -11.68 -9.42
CA ILE A 2 -43.32 -10.54 -10.28
C ILE A 2 -42.65 -9.51 -9.36
N VAL A 3 -41.76 -8.67 -9.89
CA VAL A 3 -41.14 -7.57 -9.13
C VAL A 3 -42.28 -6.77 -8.46
N PRO A 4 -42.25 -6.56 -7.14
CA PRO A 4 -43.29 -5.76 -6.49
C PRO A 4 -43.43 -4.38 -7.16
N PRO A 5 -44.65 -3.87 -7.35
CA PRO A 5 -44.84 -2.57 -7.97
C PRO A 5 -43.99 -1.50 -7.30
N GLY A 6 -43.27 -0.72 -8.10
CA GLY A 6 -42.41 0.34 -7.62
C GLY A 6 -40.99 -0.07 -7.21
N LEU A 7 -40.61 -1.34 -7.34
CA LEU A 7 -39.22 -1.81 -7.14
C LEU A 7 -38.51 -2.14 -8.47
N GLU A 8 -39.05 -1.72 -9.60
CA GLU A 8 -38.41 -1.88 -10.90
C GLU A 8 -37.14 -1.03 -10.98
N ILE A 9 -36.04 -1.61 -11.47
CA ILE A 9 -34.83 -0.86 -11.81
C ILE A 9 -35.12 -0.05 -13.06
N ASN A 10 -34.86 1.24 -13.02
CA ASN A 10 -34.89 2.07 -14.20
C ASN A 10 -33.49 2.11 -14.82
N GLU A 11 -33.28 1.33 -15.88
CA GLU A 11 -31.98 1.16 -16.53
C GLU A 11 -31.36 2.51 -16.94
N GLY A 12 -32.16 3.42 -17.53
CA GLY A 12 -31.68 4.74 -17.93
C GLY A 12 -31.21 5.60 -16.76
N THR A 13 -31.93 5.57 -15.63
CA THR A 13 -31.51 6.26 -14.39
C THR A 13 -30.26 5.62 -13.79
N TYR A 14 -30.20 4.30 -13.77
CA TYR A 14 -29.05 3.56 -13.25
C TYR A 14 -27.77 3.88 -14.04
N GLU A 15 -27.80 3.78 -15.36
CA GLU A 15 -26.68 4.10 -16.24
C GLU A 15 -26.30 5.58 -16.18
N TRP A 16 -27.28 6.48 -16.03
CA TRP A 16 -26.98 7.89 -15.82
C TRP A 16 -26.21 8.11 -14.52
N CYS A 17 -26.57 7.43 -13.42
CA CYS A 17 -25.83 7.46 -12.16
C CYS A 17 -24.39 6.93 -12.33
N VAL A 18 -24.24 5.80 -13.02
CA VAL A 18 -22.92 5.22 -13.30
C VAL A 18 -22.03 6.19 -14.08
N ARG A 19 -22.56 6.78 -15.16
CA ARG A 19 -21.83 7.79 -15.96
C ARG A 19 -21.50 9.05 -15.16
N THR A 20 -22.42 9.51 -14.33
CA THR A 20 -22.21 10.70 -13.48
C THR A 20 -21.15 10.41 -12.42
N PHE A 21 -21.18 9.23 -11.81
CA PHE A 21 -20.17 8.81 -10.84
C PHE A 21 -18.78 8.69 -11.47
N THR A 22 -18.67 8.12 -12.67
CA THR A 22 -17.39 8.04 -13.41
C THR A 22 -16.80 9.43 -13.64
N ARG A 23 -17.62 10.41 -14.05
CA ARG A 23 -17.18 11.79 -14.26
C ARG A 23 -16.84 12.50 -12.95
N ALA A 24 -17.65 12.29 -11.91
CA ALA A 24 -17.43 12.89 -10.60
C ALA A 24 -16.18 12.33 -9.90
N HIS A 25 -15.84 11.07 -10.14
CA HIS A 25 -14.65 10.43 -9.60
C HIS A 25 -13.37 11.22 -9.91
N ASP A 26 -13.26 11.79 -11.12
CA ASP A 26 -12.12 12.60 -11.54
C ASP A 26 -12.03 13.96 -10.81
N TYR A 27 -13.14 14.44 -10.24
CA TYR A 27 -13.23 15.72 -9.50
C TYR A 27 -13.28 15.53 -7.98
N LEU A 28 -13.64 14.32 -7.50
CA LEU A 28 -13.64 14.01 -6.07
C LEU A 28 -12.23 13.67 -5.61
N GLY A 29 -11.86 14.13 -4.44
CA GLY A 29 -10.56 13.82 -3.82
C GLY A 29 -10.44 12.39 -3.27
N ILE A 30 -11.30 11.46 -3.70
CA ILE A 30 -11.26 10.05 -3.28
C ILE A 30 -10.50 9.23 -4.32
N ASN A 31 -9.46 8.55 -3.86
CA ASN A 31 -8.72 7.59 -4.66
C ASN A 31 -9.21 6.18 -4.37
N VAL A 32 -10.20 5.70 -5.14
CA VAL A 32 -10.76 4.35 -4.98
C VAL A 32 -9.79 3.31 -5.55
N LYS A 33 -9.38 2.38 -4.70
CA LYS A 33 -8.53 1.24 -5.06
C LYS A 33 -9.31 -0.04 -4.88
N VAL A 34 -9.50 -0.77 -5.97
CA VAL A 34 -10.20 -2.04 -6.00
C VAL A 34 -9.19 -3.18 -5.95
N HIS A 35 -9.31 -4.03 -4.92
CA HIS A 35 -8.50 -5.23 -4.75
C HIS A 35 -9.36 -6.46 -5.06
N ASP A 36 -9.36 -6.87 -6.31
CA ASP A 36 -10.06 -8.05 -6.84
C ASP A 36 -9.07 -9.01 -7.50
N ALA A 37 -8.27 -9.69 -6.71
CA ALA A 37 -7.48 -10.81 -7.20
C ALA A 37 -8.42 -11.99 -7.52
N ASP A 38 -8.19 -12.68 -8.61
CA ASP A 38 -8.89 -13.91 -9.03
C ASP A 38 -10.36 -13.72 -9.49
N GLY A 39 -10.78 -12.53 -9.90
CA GLY A 39 -12.13 -12.31 -10.48
C GLY A 39 -13.28 -12.57 -9.51
N LYS A 40 -13.13 -12.24 -8.23
CA LYS A 40 -14.13 -12.47 -7.18
C LYS A 40 -15.42 -11.67 -7.42
N ILE A 41 -15.30 -10.49 -8.02
CA ILE A 41 -16.47 -9.65 -8.38
C ILE A 41 -17.31 -10.36 -9.44
N GLU A 42 -16.70 -10.92 -10.46
CA GLU A 42 -17.41 -11.63 -11.53
C GLU A 42 -18.12 -12.86 -10.99
N ALA A 43 -17.43 -13.68 -10.20
CA ALA A 43 -17.94 -14.92 -9.62
C ALA A 43 -19.01 -14.70 -8.54
N GLY A 44 -18.95 -13.61 -7.79
CA GLY A 44 -19.83 -13.31 -6.67
C GLY A 44 -21.28 -13.05 -7.07
N GLN A 45 -22.23 -13.45 -6.22
CA GLN A 45 -23.66 -13.17 -6.38
C GLN A 45 -24.21 -12.29 -5.25
N ILE A 46 -23.67 -12.44 -4.04
CA ILE A 46 -24.04 -11.68 -2.85
C ILE A 46 -22.75 -11.03 -2.31
N PHE A 47 -22.77 -9.73 -2.12
CA PHE A 47 -21.63 -8.96 -1.62
C PHE A 47 -21.99 -8.36 -0.26
N LEU A 48 -21.09 -8.52 0.71
CA LEU A 48 -21.28 -8.00 2.06
C LEU A 48 -20.19 -6.99 2.37
N PHE A 49 -20.57 -5.81 2.86
CA PHE A 49 -19.62 -4.76 3.20
C PHE A 49 -19.81 -4.28 4.64
N ASN A 50 -18.72 -3.85 5.28
CA ASN A 50 -18.77 -3.05 6.49
C ASN A 50 -19.36 -1.65 6.19
N HIS A 51 -19.83 -0.94 7.22
CA HIS A 51 -20.54 0.33 7.07
C HIS A 51 -20.02 1.40 8.02
N PHE A 52 -19.24 2.34 7.49
CA PHE A 52 -18.64 3.43 8.26
C PHE A 52 -19.17 4.83 7.87
N SER A 53 -19.57 5.02 6.61
CA SER A 53 -19.95 6.28 6.01
C SER A 53 -21.17 6.09 5.11
N ARG A 54 -21.99 7.12 4.93
CA ARG A 54 -23.23 7.01 4.12
C ARG A 54 -22.96 6.88 2.63
N PHE A 55 -21.98 7.60 2.10
CA PHE A 55 -21.74 7.61 0.65
C PHE A 55 -21.08 6.30 0.15
N GLU A 56 -20.45 5.52 1.03
CA GLU A 56 -19.87 4.22 0.62
C GLU A 56 -20.92 3.23 0.13
N THR A 57 -22.20 3.44 0.44
CA THR A 57 -23.29 2.55 -0.02
C THR A 57 -23.49 2.56 -1.53
N VAL A 58 -23.07 3.63 -2.21
CA VAL A 58 -23.19 3.78 -3.67
C VAL A 58 -21.99 3.19 -4.42
N ILE A 59 -20.81 3.26 -3.84
CA ILE A 59 -19.55 2.89 -4.50
C ILE A 59 -19.49 1.42 -4.88
N PRO A 60 -19.85 0.43 -4.02
CA PRO A 60 -19.88 -0.97 -4.39
C PRO A 60 -20.77 -1.30 -5.59
N GLN A 61 -21.94 -0.66 -5.70
CA GLN A 61 -22.82 -0.84 -6.86
C GLN A 61 -22.11 -0.44 -8.16
N TYR A 62 -21.44 0.70 -8.15
CA TYR A 62 -20.69 1.20 -9.29
C TYR A 62 -19.55 0.25 -9.67
N ILE A 63 -18.73 -0.18 -8.70
CA ILE A 63 -17.60 -1.10 -8.95
C ILE A 63 -18.09 -2.42 -9.54
N ILE A 64 -19.11 -3.04 -8.93
CA ILE A 64 -19.64 -4.34 -9.37
C ILE A 64 -20.27 -4.23 -10.75
N HIS A 65 -21.04 -3.18 -11.01
CA HIS A 65 -21.65 -2.96 -12.33
C HIS A 65 -20.60 -2.75 -13.42
N MET A 66 -19.58 -1.94 -13.15
CA MET A 66 -18.50 -1.68 -14.12
C MET A 66 -17.69 -2.94 -14.44
N ALA A 67 -17.50 -3.83 -13.47
CA ALA A 67 -16.76 -5.07 -13.66
C ALA A 67 -17.59 -6.16 -14.37
N THR A 68 -18.93 -6.21 -14.15
CA THR A 68 -19.76 -7.35 -14.57
C THR A 68 -20.86 -7.00 -15.57
N GLY A 69 -21.19 -5.73 -15.75
CA GLY A 69 -22.38 -5.29 -16.49
C GLY A 69 -23.72 -5.58 -15.78
N ALA A 70 -23.71 -6.31 -14.66
CA ALA A 70 -24.94 -6.68 -13.96
C ALA A 70 -25.49 -5.53 -13.11
N PHE A 71 -26.82 -5.37 -13.13
CA PHE A 71 -27.49 -4.46 -12.20
C PHE A 71 -27.43 -5.00 -10.77
N CYS A 72 -27.29 -4.10 -9.80
CA CYS A 72 -27.21 -4.45 -8.39
C CYS A 72 -28.49 -4.10 -7.62
N ARG A 73 -28.80 -4.90 -6.59
CA ARG A 73 -29.78 -4.58 -5.55
C ARG A 73 -29.04 -4.28 -4.25
N CYS A 74 -29.25 -3.10 -3.70
CA CYS A 74 -28.68 -2.70 -2.41
C CYS A 74 -29.77 -2.61 -1.36
N VAL A 75 -29.59 -3.33 -0.23
CA VAL A 75 -30.53 -3.26 0.89
C VAL A 75 -30.23 -2.00 1.70
N ALA A 76 -31.25 -1.17 1.92
CA ALA A 76 -31.12 0.14 2.54
C ALA A 76 -32.14 0.36 3.67
N ALA A 77 -31.85 1.29 4.58
CA ALA A 77 -32.71 1.63 5.69
C ALA A 77 -34.06 2.22 5.23
N PRO A 78 -35.20 1.88 5.87
CA PRO A 78 -36.53 2.32 5.45
C PRO A 78 -36.68 3.83 5.48
N GLU A 79 -36.03 4.52 6.39
CA GLU A 79 -36.08 5.96 6.58
C GLU A 79 -35.61 6.74 5.34
N LEU A 80 -34.79 6.14 4.49
CA LEU A 80 -34.34 6.73 3.23
C LEU A 80 -35.46 6.83 2.17
N PHE A 81 -36.55 6.07 2.36
CA PHE A 81 -37.69 6.02 1.45
C PHE A 81 -38.86 6.84 1.96
N GLU A 82 -38.74 7.49 3.11
CA GLU A 82 -39.75 8.29 3.77
C GLU A 82 -39.57 9.79 3.49
N GLY A 83 -40.60 10.57 3.54
CA GLY A 83 -40.59 12.04 3.47
C GLY A 83 -40.54 12.63 2.05
N ASN A 84 -39.72 12.11 1.13
CA ASN A 84 -39.65 12.62 -0.26
C ASN A 84 -39.86 11.49 -1.28
N GLU A 85 -41.04 11.43 -1.84
CA GLU A 85 -41.42 10.36 -2.77
C GLU A 85 -40.59 10.36 -4.07
N ARG A 86 -40.14 11.53 -4.56
CA ARG A 86 -39.28 11.61 -5.75
C ARG A 86 -37.94 11.01 -5.47
N PHE A 87 -37.38 11.26 -4.31
CA PHE A 87 -36.12 10.68 -3.88
C PHE A 87 -36.25 9.16 -3.63
N ALA A 88 -37.31 8.73 -2.97
CA ALA A 88 -37.63 7.31 -2.78
C ALA A 88 -37.76 6.56 -4.11
N LYS A 89 -38.45 7.17 -5.11
CA LYS A 89 -38.58 6.62 -6.46
C LYS A 89 -37.24 6.55 -7.17
N PHE A 90 -36.39 7.56 -7.03
CA PHE A 90 -35.02 7.56 -7.54
C PHE A 90 -34.20 6.40 -6.93
N LEU A 91 -34.20 6.26 -5.60
CA LEU A 91 -33.46 5.18 -4.90
C LEU A 91 -33.91 3.79 -5.38
N ARG A 92 -35.23 3.57 -5.51
CA ARG A 92 -35.76 2.30 -6.04
C ARG A 92 -35.33 2.09 -7.49
N GLY A 93 -35.34 3.14 -8.31
CA GLY A 93 -34.89 3.11 -9.71
C GLY A 93 -33.44 2.73 -9.88
N VAL A 94 -32.56 3.11 -8.94
CA VAL A 94 -31.14 2.68 -8.93
C VAL A 94 -30.89 1.38 -8.16
N GLY A 95 -31.95 0.63 -7.83
CA GLY A 95 -31.83 -0.72 -7.28
C GLY A 95 -31.86 -0.82 -5.76
N ALA A 96 -32.05 0.28 -5.02
CA ALA A 96 -32.17 0.21 -3.57
C ALA A 96 -33.52 -0.42 -3.15
N VAL A 97 -33.47 -1.24 -2.07
CA VAL A 97 -34.61 -1.98 -1.53
C VAL A 97 -34.70 -1.76 -0.02
N PRO A 98 -35.85 -1.30 0.51
CA PRO A 98 -35.96 -1.06 1.95
C PRO A 98 -35.96 -2.38 2.75
N THR A 99 -35.34 -2.38 3.93
CA THR A 99 -35.25 -3.57 4.80
C THR A 99 -36.60 -4.06 5.29
N ASN A 100 -37.62 -3.21 5.35
CA ASN A 100 -39.00 -3.56 5.75
C ASN A 100 -39.87 -4.05 4.60
N GLN A 101 -39.30 -4.28 3.39
CA GLN A 101 -40.04 -4.81 2.24
C GLN A 101 -40.63 -6.18 2.56
N PRO A 102 -41.96 -6.39 2.42
CA PRO A 102 -42.54 -7.71 2.59
C PRO A 102 -41.91 -8.77 1.67
N GLY A 103 -41.52 -9.90 2.22
CA GLY A 103 -40.89 -10.99 1.45
C GLY A 103 -39.48 -10.65 0.91
N LEU A 104 -38.76 -9.69 1.51
CA LEU A 104 -37.45 -9.20 1.08
C LEU A 104 -36.46 -10.33 0.72
N LEU A 105 -36.32 -11.34 1.60
CA LEU A 105 -35.33 -12.41 1.39
C LEU A 105 -35.64 -13.26 0.14
N ALA A 106 -36.92 -13.57 -0.06
CA ALA A 106 -37.37 -14.29 -1.25
C ALA A 106 -37.22 -13.43 -2.53
N PHE A 107 -37.52 -12.14 -2.42
CA PHE A 107 -37.29 -11.19 -3.50
C PHE A 107 -35.81 -11.10 -3.90
N LEU A 108 -34.89 -10.96 -2.96
CA LEU A 108 -33.45 -10.91 -3.24
C LEU A 108 -32.93 -12.21 -3.89
N ALA A 109 -33.41 -13.38 -3.42
CA ALA A 109 -33.06 -14.67 -4.02
C ALA A 109 -33.56 -14.76 -5.47
N ALA A 110 -34.78 -14.26 -5.75
CA ALA A 110 -35.34 -14.19 -7.11
C ALA A 110 -34.52 -13.24 -8.02
N GLU A 111 -34.09 -12.09 -7.50
CA GLU A 111 -33.25 -11.15 -8.25
C GLU A 111 -31.92 -11.76 -8.68
N ILE A 112 -31.31 -12.60 -7.83
CA ILE A 112 -30.08 -13.33 -8.18
C ILE A 112 -30.35 -14.34 -9.30
N LEU A 113 -31.47 -15.06 -9.27
CA LEU A 113 -31.87 -15.96 -10.36
C LEU A 113 -32.15 -15.23 -11.69
N ARG A 114 -32.48 -13.94 -11.62
CA ARG A 114 -32.58 -13.04 -12.79
C ARG A 114 -31.25 -12.48 -13.28
N GLY A 115 -30.12 -12.90 -12.70
CA GLY A 115 -28.76 -12.45 -13.06
C GLY A 115 -28.31 -11.15 -12.40
N ARG A 116 -29.04 -10.63 -11.40
CA ARG A 116 -28.65 -9.42 -10.66
C ARG A 116 -27.75 -9.76 -9.50
N LYS A 117 -26.92 -8.80 -9.08
CA LYS A 117 -26.05 -8.91 -7.90
C LYS A 117 -26.73 -8.29 -6.68
N VAL A 118 -26.48 -8.81 -5.48
CA VAL A 118 -27.09 -8.32 -4.24
C VAL A 118 -26.01 -7.79 -3.31
N ILE A 119 -26.20 -6.57 -2.80
CA ILE A 119 -25.30 -5.90 -1.85
C ILE A 119 -26.03 -5.74 -0.51
N VAL A 120 -25.36 -6.14 0.57
CA VAL A 120 -25.90 -6.04 1.94
C VAL A 120 -24.84 -5.49 2.87
N PHE A 121 -25.25 -4.58 3.76
CA PHE A 121 -24.45 -4.13 4.89
C PHE A 121 -24.98 -4.84 6.15
N PRO A 122 -24.37 -5.97 6.54
CA PRO A 122 -24.95 -6.87 7.55
C PRO A 122 -24.90 -6.32 8.98
N GLU A 123 -24.19 -5.22 9.17
CA GLU A 123 -24.14 -4.46 10.43
C GLU A 123 -25.48 -3.80 10.77
N GLY A 124 -26.30 -3.49 9.76
CA GLY A 124 -27.62 -2.88 9.92
C GLY A 124 -27.59 -1.40 10.31
N GLY A 125 -26.44 -0.76 10.23
CA GLY A 125 -26.20 0.65 10.51
C GLY A 125 -24.71 0.95 10.53
N MET A 126 -24.32 2.24 10.48
CA MET A 126 -22.92 2.64 10.56
C MET A 126 -22.30 2.24 11.90
N ILE A 127 -21.04 1.81 11.89
CA ILE A 127 -20.24 1.55 13.09
C ILE A 127 -19.13 2.60 13.15
N LYS A 128 -19.43 3.73 13.80
CA LYS A 128 -18.53 4.89 13.83
C LYS A 128 -17.28 4.66 14.67
N ASP A 129 -17.39 3.87 15.74
CA ASP A 129 -16.26 3.53 16.64
C ASP A 129 -15.45 2.32 16.17
N ARG A 130 -15.88 1.64 15.07
CA ARG A 130 -15.25 0.41 14.55
C ARG A 130 -15.10 -0.73 15.58
N ARG A 131 -15.82 -0.69 16.68
CA ARG A 131 -15.77 -1.71 17.72
C ARG A 131 -16.60 -2.93 17.32
N VAL A 132 -15.90 -3.93 16.75
CA VAL A 132 -16.52 -5.14 16.19
C VAL A 132 -15.99 -6.44 16.79
N VAL A 133 -15.18 -6.34 17.82
CA VAL A 133 -14.68 -7.47 18.61
C VAL A 133 -15.06 -7.22 20.06
N ASP A 134 -15.58 -8.25 20.74
CA ASP A 134 -15.87 -8.18 22.16
C ASP A 134 -14.65 -8.59 23.03
N ASP A 135 -14.79 -8.48 24.35
CA ASP A 135 -13.73 -8.80 25.31
C ASP A 135 -13.31 -10.28 25.29
N GLN A 136 -14.09 -11.15 24.62
CA GLN A 136 -13.79 -12.57 24.44
C GLN A 136 -13.12 -12.84 23.06
N GLY A 137 -12.89 -11.80 22.26
CA GLY A 137 -12.32 -11.92 20.91
C GLY A 137 -13.31 -12.39 19.84
N GLU A 138 -14.62 -12.45 20.17
CA GLU A 138 -15.67 -12.82 19.22
C GLU A 138 -16.18 -11.61 18.46
N VAL A 139 -16.55 -11.80 17.17
CA VAL A 139 -17.13 -10.73 16.36
C VAL A 139 -18.51 -10.35 16.91
N SER A 140 -18.59 -9.13 17.42
CA SER A 140 -19.78 -8.58 18.07
C SER A 140 -19.79 -7.07 17.92
N ILE A 141 -20.93 -6.49 17.51
CA ILE A 141 -21.09 -5.05 17.30
C ILE A 141 -21.67 -4.43 18.55
N TYR A 142 -21.05 -3.38 19.06
CA TYR A 142 -21.64 -2.57 20.11
C TYR A 142 -22.79 -1.73 19.54
N SER A 143 -23.97 -1.85 20.16
CA SER A 143 -25.15 -1.05 19.82
C SER A 143 -25.34 0.05 20.88
N PRO A 144 -25.11 1.32 20.55
CA PRO A 144 -25.28 2.43 21.48
C PRO A 144 -26.71 2.60 21.97
N SER A 145 -27.69 2.33 21.12
CA SER A 145 -29.13 2.46 21.43
C SER A 145 -29.58 1.40 22.46
N GLU A 146 -29.05 0.21 22.37
CA GLU A 146 -29.38 -0.91 23.26
C GLU A 146 -28.41 -1.01 24.44
N ARG A 147 -27.30 -0.27 24.43
CA ARG A 147 -26.16 -0.41 25.36
C ARG A 147 -25.71 -1.87 25.52
N ALA A 148 -25.79 -2.63 24.42
CA ALA A 148 -25.51 -4.05 24.35
C ALA A 148 -24.74 -4.41 23.11
N GLN A 149 -24.07 -5.54 23.16
CA GLN A 149 -23.41 -6.12 21.99
C GLN A 149 -24.41 -6.97 21.20
N ARG A 150 -24.35 -6.90 19.88
CA ARG A 150 -25.16 -7.71 18.97
C ARG A 150 -24.32 -8.33 17.86
N LYS A 151 -24.78 -9.45 17.35
CA LYS A 151 -24.17 -10.07 16.16
C LYS A 151 -24.76 -9.47 14.88
N HIS A 152 -24.07 -9.61 13.75
CA HIS A 152 -24.54 -9.25 12.41
C HIS A 152 -25.94 -9.80 12.11
N HIS A 153 -26.67 -9.13 11.21
CA HIS A 153 -27.94 -9.62 10.70
C HIS A 153 -27.76 -10.93 9.92
N ARG A 154 -28.72 -11.86 10.06
CA ARG A 154 -28.66 -13.18 9.45
C ARG A 154 -29.22 -13.24 8.03
N GLY A 155 -29.82 -12.15 7.51
CA GLY A 155 -30.56 -12.12 6.26
C GLY A 155 -29.76 -12.63 5.06
N ALA A 156 -28.54 -12.15 4.88
CA ALA A 156 -27.68 -12.53 3.76
C ALA A 156 -27.32 -14.04 3.79
N ALA A 157 -27.03 -14.60 4.98
CA ALA A 157 -26.77 -16.02 5.13
C ALA A 157 -28.02 -16.87 4.86
N ALA A 158 -29.19 -16.38 5.26
CA ALA A 158 -30.47 -17.06 4.97
C ALA A 158 -30.76 -17.06 3.47
N VAL A 159 -30.57 -15.91 2.77
CA VAL A 159 -30.71 -15.82 1.31
C VAL A 159 -29.76 -16.78 0.60
N ALA A 160 -28.49 -16.77 0.98
CA ALA A 160 -27.48 -17.63 0.35
C ALA A 160 -27.80 -19.13 0.48
N LEU A 161 -28.18 -19.57 1.70
CA LEU A 161 -28.59 -20.95 1.95
C LEU A 161 -29.84 -21.33 1.18
N ALA A 162 -30.91 -20.54 1.27
CA ALA A 162 -32.17 -20.82 0.60
C ALA A 162 -32.00 -20.86 -0.92
N LEU A 163 -31.24 -19.92 -1.46
CA LEU A 163 -30.94 -19.85 -2.90
C LEU A 163 -30.18 -21.10 -3.38
N GLU A 164 -29.12 -21.51 -2.67
CA GLU A 164 -28.35 -22.71 -3.01
C GLU A 164 -29.24 -23.98 -3.04
N MET A 165 -30.17 -24.04 -2.14
CA MET A 165 -31.10 -25.17 -2.03
C MET A 165 -32.15 -25.14 -3.14
N PHE A 166 -32.71 -23.96 -3.44
CA PHE A 166 -33.69 -23.82 -4.50
C PHE A 166 -33.05 -24.11 -5.89
N LYS A 167 -31.81 -23.68 -6.10
CA LYS A 167 -31.03 -24.05 -7.30
C LYS A 167 -30.90 -25.55 -7.46
N LYS A 168 -30.56 -26.29 -6.39
CA LYS A 168 -30.52 -27.75 -6.42
C LYS A 168 -31.88 -28.35 -6.74
N ARG A 169 -32.96 -27.78 -6.23
CA ARG A 169 -34.33 -28.22 -6.54
C ARG A 169 -34.67 -28.01 -8.02
N ILE A 170 -34.29 -26.84 -8.60
CA ILE A 170 -34.48 -26.57 -10.03
C ILE A 170 -33.78 -27.66 -10.87
N LEU A 171 -32.52 -27.97 -10.56
CA LEU A 171 -31.76 -28.98 -11.31
C LEU A 171 -32.37 -30.37 -11.20
N LEU A 172 -32.82 -30.79 -10.00
CA LEU A 172 -33.50 -32.07 -9.81
C LEU A 172 -34.82 -32.16 -10.59
N VAL A 173 -35.59 -31.08 -10.68
CA VAL A 173 -36.84 -31.02 -11.45
C VAL A 173 -36.55 -31.03 -12.94
N HIS A 174 -35.46 -30.38 -13.37
CA HIS A 174 -35.01 -30.43 -14.76
C HIS A 174 -34.57 -31.83 -15.18
N GLU A 175 -33.77 -32.49 -14.34
CA GLU A 175 -33.34 -33.89 -14.55
C GLU A 175 -34.53 -34.87 -14.62
N ALA A 176 -35.58 -34.59 -13.83
CA ALA A 176 -36.81 -35.39 -13.83
C ALA A 176 -37.75 -35.11 -15.03
N GLY A 177 -37.44 -34.11 -15.87
CA GLY A 177 -38.25 -33.77 -17.04
C GLY A 177 -39.58 -33.06 -16.73
N ASP A 178 -39.78 -32.50 -15.52
CA ASP A 178 -41.02 -31.80 -15.13
C ASP A 178 -41.06 -30.36 -15.69
N ALA A 179 -41.23 -30.27 -17.01
CA ALA A 179 -41.30 -29.02 -17.72
C ALA A 179 -42.46 -28.08 -17.24
N PRO A 180 -43.67 -28.58 -16.88
CA PRO A 180 -44.74 -27.73 -16.37
C PRO A 180 -44.37 -27.04 -15.05
N ARG A 181 -43.60 -27.68 -14.17
CA ARG A 181 -43.14 -27.09 -12.92
C ARG A 181 -42.07 -26.03 -13.16
N LEU A 182 -41.13 -26.33 -14.04
CA LEU A 182 -40.11 -25.33 -14.42
C LEU A 182 -40.74 -24.08 -15.03
N GLN A 183 -41.74 -24.22 -15.91
CA GLN A 183 -42.42 -23.08 -16.49
C GLN A 183 -43.14 -22.25 -15.44
N ARG A 184 -43.82 -22.87 -14.47
CA ARG A 184 -44.44 -22.14 -13.34
C ARG A 184 -43.42 -21.34 -12.55
N TRP A 185 -42.20 -21.85 -12.35
CA TRP A 185 -41.15 -21.12 -11.69
C TRP A 185 -40.58 -19.97 -12.54
N VAL A 186 -40.44 -20.18 -13.86
CA VAL A 186 -40.07 -19.10 -14.80
C VAL A 186 -41.05 -17.94 -14.68
N ASP A 187 -42.35 -18.21 -14.75
CA ASP A 187 -43.39 -17.19 -14.65
C ASP A 187 -43.43 -16.52 -13.27
N ALA A 188 -43.33 -17.29 -12.18
CA ALA A 188 -43.37 -16.80 -10.82
C ALA A 188 -42.10 -15.97 -10.44
N LEU A 189 -40.96 -16.35 -11.00
CA LEU A 189 -39.70 -15.65 -10.73
C LEU A 189 -39.43 -14.48 -11.71
N GLY A 190 -40.15 -14.46 -12.86
CA GLY A 190 -39.92 -13.51 -13.94
C GLY A 190 -38.55 -13.63 -14.58
N VAL A 191 -38.09 -14.89 -14.77
CA VAL A 191 -36.90 -15.24 -15.54
C VAL A 191 -37.27 -15.33 -17.01
N ALA A 192 -36.36 -15.12 -17.95
CA ALA A 192 -36.66 -15.04 -19.37
C ALA A 192 -37.27 -16.34 -19.94
N ASN A 193 -36.71 -17.48 -19.57
CA ASN A 193 -37.16 -18.82 -20.03
C ASN A 193 -36.59 -19.93 -19.12
N THR A 194 -36.96 -21.16 -19.38
CA THR A 194 -36.50 -22.34 -18.64
C THR A 194 -34.98 -22.56 -18.74
N GLU A 195 -34.39 -22.31 -19.90
CA GLU A 195 -32.93 -22.42 -20.10
C GLU A 195 -32.16 -21.44 -19.23
N ALA A 196 -32.60 -20.19 -19.18
CA ALA A 196 -32.02 -19.17 -18.32
C ALA A 196 -32.14 -19.53 -16.82
N LEU A 197 -33.29 -20.11 -16.42
CA LEU A 197 -33.49 -20.57 -15.03
C LEU A 197 -32.54 -21.72 -14.68
N VAL A 198 -32.39 -22.70 -15.55
CA VAL A 198 -31.49 -23.84 -15.38
C VAL A 198 -30.03 -23.37 -15.39
N ALA A 199 -29.64 -22.46 -16.29
CA ALA A 199 -28.30 -21.86 -16.33
C ALA A 199 -27.98 -21.13 -15.04
N ALA A 200 -28.92 -20.32 -14.52
CA ALA A 200 -28.75 -19.63 -13.23
C ALA A 200 -28.64 -20.63 -12.05
N ALA A 201 -29.32 -21.79 -12.13
CA ALA A 201 -29.24 -22.83 -11.12
C ALA A 201 -27.89 -23.57 -11.14
N HIS A 202 -27.25 -23.74 -12.28
CA HIS A 202 -25.90 -24.29 -12.40
C HIS A 202 -24.81 -23.41 -11.82
N GLN A 203 -25.00 -22.08 -11.79
CA GLN A 203 -24.05 -21.17 -11.16
C GLN A 203 -24.02 -21.42 -9.65
N ARG A 204 -22.83 -21.61 -9.08
CA ARG A 204 -22.66 -21.74 -7.61
C ARG A 204 -23.10 -20.45 -6.92
N THR A 205 -23.79 -20.60 -5.80
CA THR A 205 -24.07 -19.45 -4.93
C THR A 205 -22.80 -19.06 -4.18
N LEU A 206 -22.27 -17.86 -4.46
CA LEU A 206 -21.07 -17.34 -3.81
C LEU A 206 -21.39 -16.04 -3.11
N VAL A 207 -21.04 -15.99 -1.82
CA VAL A 207 -21.07 -14.78 -1.00
C VAL A 207 -19.65 -14.25 -0.91
N VAL A 208 -19.47 -12.97 -1.23
CA VAL A 208 -18.17 -12.30 -1.18
C VAL A 208 -18.19 -11.27 -0.04
N PRO A 209 -17.69 -11.63 1.15
CA PRO A 209 -17.46 -10.67 2.21
C PRO A 209 -16.37 -9.70 1.78
N SER A 210 -16.60 -8.40 1.98
CA SER A 210 -15.72 -7.36 1.46
C SER A 210 -15.54 -6.27 2.51
N ASN A 211 -14.42 -5.56 2.46
CA ASN A 211 -14.10 -4.49 3.39
C ASN A 211 -13.82 -3.18 2.65
N ILE A 212 -14.28 -2.08 3.24
CA ILE A 212 -13.99 -0.72 2.83
C ILE A 212 -13.17 -0.06 3.94
N THR A 213 -11.95 0.34 3.61
CA THR A 213 -11.04 1.03 4.53
C THR A 213 -10.71 2.41 3.98
N PHE A 214 -10.77 3.45 4.82
CA PHE A 214 -10.41 4.83 4.47
C PHE A 214 -9.08 5.23 5.13
N TYR A 215 -8.23 5.96 4.37
CA TYR A 215 -6.98 6.48 4.88
C TYR A 215 -6.51 7.74 4.14
N PRO A 216 -6.08 8.81 4.84
CA PRO A 216 -6.30 9.05 6.28
C PRO A 216 -7.71 9.56 6.57
N ILE A 217 -8.21 9.35 7.79
CA ILE A 217 -9.41 10.00 8.31
C ILE A 217 -8.96 11.34 8.92
N ARG A 218 -9.64 12.44 8.57
CA ARG A 218 -9.33 13.80 9.03
C ARG A 218 -10.53 14.41 9.73
N ASN A 219 -10.26 15.20 10.77
CA ASN A 219 -11.28 15.90 11.58
C ASN A 219 -11.23 17.43 11.47
N ASP A 220 -10.40 17.97 10.57
CA ASP A 220 -10.25 19.41 10.39
C ASP A 220 -11.47 20.03 9.69
N ASP A 221 -11.65 21.34 9.87
CA ASP A 221 -12.70 22.13 9.22
C ASP A 221 -12.63 22.02 7.69
N ASN A 222 -13.78 21.85 7.07
CA ASN A 222 -13.93 21.75 5.62
C ASN A 222 -14.91 22.76 5.04
N ILE A 223 -14.89 22.90 3.72
CA ILE A 223 -15.73 23.85 2.98
C ILE A 223 -17.22 23.56 3.18
N LEU A 224 -17.62 22.28 3.31
CA LEU A 224 -19.02 21.90 3.48
C LEU A 224 -19.58 22.36 4.82
N ARG A 225 -18.80 22.23 5.92
CA ARG A 225 -19.21 22.75 7.22
C ARG A 225 -19.28 24.27 7.22
N LYS A 226 -18.30 24.94 6.61
CA LYS A 226 -18.30 26.41 6.47
C LYS A 226 -19.49 26.89 5.67
N ALA A 227 -19.83 26.22 4.56
CA ALA A 227 -21.01 26.54 3.77
C ALA A 227 -22.30 26.35 4.58
N ALA A 228 -22.47 25.22 5.27
CA ALA A 228 -23.64 24.97 6.11
C ALA A 228 -23.82 26.05 7.21
N SER A 229 -22.73 26.49 7.85
CA SER A 229 -22.77 27.57 8.85
C SER A 229 -23.12 28.92 8.23
N MET A 230 -22.67 29.24 7.01
CA MET A 230 -22.98 30.46 6.28
C MET A 230 -24.47 30.53 5.88
N PHE A 231 -25.10 29.41 5.57
CA PHE A 231 -26.53 29.35 5.23
C PHE A 231 -27.46 29.28 6.45
N GLY A 232 -26.92 29.39 7.68
CA GLY A 232 -27.68 29.41 8.91
C GLY A 232 -28.49 28.14 9.21
N VAL A 233 -28.11 27.02 8.60
CA VAL A 233 -28.76 25.72 8.82
C VAL A 233 -28.35 25.20 10.22
N LYS A 234 -29.33 25.11 11.13
CA LYS A 234 -29.13 24.46 12.43
C LYS A 234 -29.00 22.96 12.22
N ILE A 235 -27.74 22.47 12.21
CA ILE A 235 -27.41 21.07 12.04
C ILE A 235 -27.17 20.47 13.44
N GLY A 236 -27.82 19.33 13.74
CA GLY A 236 -27.59 18.62 15.01
C GLY A 236 -26.16 18.03 15.10
N PRO A 237 -25.69 17.71 16.32
CA PRO A 237 -24.32 17.22 16.54
C PRO A 237 -23.91 16.05 15.65
N ALA A 238 -24.79 15.05 15.49
CA ALA A 238 -24.55 13.89 14.64
C ALA A 238 -24.33 14.23 13.16
N ALA A 239 -25.15 15.16 12.63
CA ALA A 239 -25.02 15.61 11.24
C ALA A 239 -23.81 16.54 11.04
N GLN A 240 -23.40 17.27 12.07
CA GLN A 240 -22.15 18.06 12.03
C GLN A 240 -20.93 17.16 11.95
N GLU A 241 -20.89 16.12 12.75
CA GLU A 241 -19.81 15.12 12.74
C GLU A 241 -19.71 14.40 11.38
N GLU A 242 -20.86 13.93 10.87
CA GLU A 242 -20.92 13.29 9.55
C GLU A 242 -20.44 14.24 8.43
N LEU A 243 -20.88 15.50 8.44
CA LEU A 243 -20.48 16.50 7.45
C LEU A 243 -18.97 16.78 7.51
N LEU A 244 -18.38 16.75 8.70
CA LEU A 244 -16.96 17.02 8.90
C LEU A 244 -16.13 15.82 8.46
N ILE A 245 -16.38 14.63 8.95
CA ILE A 245 -15.60 13.41 8.62
C ILE A 245 -15.84 13.01 7.16
N GLU A 246 -17.09 12.87 6.74
CA GLU A 246 -17.43 12.41 5.39
C GLU A 246 -17.08 13.45 4.33
N GLY A 247 -17.23 14.75 4.66
CA GLY A 247 -16.78 15.83 3.80
C GLY A 247 -15.28 15.85 3.58
N ASN A 248 -14.47 15.56 4.60
CA ASN A 248 -13.03 15.45 4.46
C ASN A 248 -12.62 14.22 3.66
N ILE A 249 -13.31 13.09 3.81
CA ILE A 249 -13.09 11.91 2.96
C ILE A 249 -13.33 12.26 1.49
N LEU A 250 -14.39 12.99 1.16
CA LEU A 250 -14.75 13.37 -0.20
C LEU A 250 -13.82 14.41 -0.83
N LEU A 251 -13.29 15.35 -0.05
CA LEU A 251 -12.65 16.57 -0.57
C LEU A 251 -11.11 16.59 -0.44
N LYS A 252 -10.50 15.70 0.34
CA LYS A 252 -9.10 15.80 0.73
C LYS A 252 -8.25 14.55 0.43
N ASN A 253 -8.13 14.15 -0.83
CA ASN A 253 -7.22 13.07 -1.26
C ASN A 253 -7.15 11.88 -0.27
N THR A 254 -8.30 11.27 -0.02
CA THR A 254 -8.41 10.09 0.82
C THR A 254 -8.33 8.83 -0.04
N ASP A 255 -7.52 7.87 0.34
CA ASP A 255 -7.53 6.54 -0.24
C ASP A 255 -8.74 5.78 0.32
N MET A 256 -9.51 5.17 -0.56
CA MET A 256 -10.58 4.23 -0.24
C MET A 256 -10.19 2.87 -0.82
N ASP A 257 -9.75 1.97 0.04
CA ASP A 257 -9.41 0.61 -0.35
C ASP A 257 -10.66 -0.27 -0.24
N VAL A 258 -11.13 -0.80 -1.37
CA VAL A 258 -12.25 -1.74 -1.46
C VAL A 258 -11.69 -3.12 -1.74
N ARG A 259 -11.68 -3.98 -0.74
CA ARG A 259 -11.11 -5.32 -0.83
C ARG A 259 -12.20 -6.38 -0.82
N PHE A 260 -12.22 -7.20 -1.87
CA PHE A 260 -13.10 -8.36 -1.97
C PHE A 260 -12.39 -9.55 -1.32
N GLY A 261 -12.96 -10.03 -0.21
CA GLY A 261 -12.44 -11.16 0.56
C GLY A 261 -12.66 -12.51 -0.12
N ARG A 262 -12.37 -13.60 0.58
CA ARG A 262 -12.52 -14.95 0.04
C ARG A 262 -14.00 -15.29 -0.21
N PRO A 263 -14.39 -15.70 -1.43
CA PRO A 263 -15.74 -16.15 -1.72
C PRO A 263 -16.13 -17.37 -0.89
N ILE A 264 -17.28 -17.31 -0.23
CA ILE A 264 -17.80 -18.38 0.62
C ILE A 264 -19.04 -18.99 -0.04
N ALA A 265 -18.99 -20.32 -0.26
CA ALA A 265 -20.11 -21.08 -0.78
C ALA A 265 -20.92 -21.69 0.37
N PRO A 266 -22.23 -21.38 0.53
CA PRO A 266 -23.03 -21.80 1.65
C PRO A 266 -23.26 -23.33 1.74
N GLY A 267 -23.06 -24.03 0.62
CA GLY A 267 -23.22 -25.49 0.53
C GLY A 267 -22.03 -26.34 0.99
N ILE A 268 -20.91 -25.72 1.37
CA ILE A 268 -19.71 -26.40 1.84
C ILE A 268 -19.87 -26.70 3.35
N GLY A 269 -19.46 -27.90 3.77
CA GLY A 269 -19.48 -28.30 5.19
C GLY A 269 -20.78 -28.92 5.71
N TRP A 270 -21.76 -29.22 4.84
CA TRP A 270 -22.91 -30.02 5.26
C TRP A 270 -22.51 -31.49 5.36
N ASN A 271 -22.85 -32.12 6.50
CA ASN A 271 -22.69 -33.56 6.63
C ASN A 271 -23.78 -34.31 5.83
N TRP A 272 -23.57 -35.61 5.61
CA TRP A 272 -24.50 -36.46 4.80
C TRP A 272 -25.93 -36.47 5.36
N TRP A 273 -26.06 -36.43 6.69
CA TRP A 273 -27.32 -36.42 7.40
C TRP A 273 -28.11 -35.11 7.17
N GLU A 274 -27.46 -33.98 7.32
CA GLU A 274 -28.07 -32.67 7.04
C GLU A 274 -28.57 -32.60 5.58
N ARG A 275 -27.78 -33.13 4.62
CA ARG A 275 -28.18 -33.22 3.22
C ARG A 275 -29.42 -34.06 3.03
N LEU A 276 -29.52 -35.18 3.74
CA LEU A 276 -30.67 -36.09 3.63
C LEU A 276 -31.97 -35.43 4.13
N VAL A 277 -31.92 -34.85 5.34
CA VAL A 277 -33.07 -34.17 5.93
C VAL A 277 -33.55 -33.01 5.05
N LEU A 278 -32.62 -32.20 4.59
CA LEU A 278 -32.94 -31.07 3.75
C LEU A 278 -33.49 -31.50 2.38
N ARG A 279 -32.96 -32.55 1.78
CA ARG A 279 -33.50 -33.14 0.54
C ARG A 279 -34.95 -33.58 0.69
N GLN A 280 -35.30 -34.22 1.78
CA GLN A 280 -36.67 -34.67 2.07
C GLN A 280 -37.62 -33.46 2.30
N ALA A 281 -37.21 -32.47 3.09
CA ALA A 281 -38.02 -31.27 3.32
C ALA A 281 -38.30 -30.52 2.00
N PHE A 282 -37.27 -30.38 1.13
CA PHE A 282 -37.38 -29.59 -0.10
C PHE A 282 -38.17 -30.27 -1.23
N GLN A 283 -38.35 -31.58 -1.20
CA GLN A 283 -39.27 -32.22 -2.15
C GLN A 283 -40.70 -31.69 -2.07
N ARG A 284 -41.09 -31.09 -0.93
CA ARG A 284 -42.42 -30.52 -0.66
C ARG A 284 -42.54 -29.04 -0.93
N ILE A 285 -41.43 -28.32 -1.08
CA ILE A 285 -41.43 -26.89 -1.27
C ILE A 285 -41.48 -26.55 -2.74
N ASP A 286 -42.45 -25.77 -3.16
CA ASP A 286 -42.70 -25.38 -4.53
C ASP A 286 -42.38 -23.90 -4.82
N SER A 287 -41.97 -23.12 -3.81
CA SER A 287 -41.65 -21.72 -4.05
C SER A 287 -40.58 -21.19 -3.06
N LEU A 288 -39.88 -20.11 -3.49
CA LEU A 288 -38.93 -19.41 -2.60
C LEU A 288 -39.58 -18.87 -1.33
N PRO A 289 -40.80 -18.24 -1.34
CA PRO A 289 -41.45 -17.79 -0.11
C PRO A 289 -41.71 -18.93 0.90
N GLU A 290 -42.14 -20.11 0.44
CA GLU A 290 -42.36 -21.28 1.31
C GLU A 290 -41.05 -21.69 2.00
N LEU A 291 -39.91 -21.60 1.29
CA LEU A 291 -38.60 -21.93 1.84
C LEU A 291 -38.22 -21.02 3.02
N PHE A 292 -38.54 -19.72 2.94
CA PHE A 292 -38.31 -18.77 4.02
C PHE A 292 -39.38 -18.83 5.12
N ALA A 293 -40.54 -19.43 4.84
CA ALA A 293 -41.63 -19.61 5.78
C ALA A 293 -41.47 -20.84 6.69
N LEU A 294 -40.46 -21.68 6.48
CA LEU A 294 -40.16 -22.83 7.32
C LEU A 294 -39.99 -22.43 8.79
N GLN A 295 -40.85 -22.98 9.68
CA GLN A 295 -40.83 -22.66 11.11
C GLN A 295 -40.46 -23.87 11.96
N PRO A 296 -39.84 -23.66 13.14
CA PRO A 296 -39.52 -24.73 14.08
C PRO A 296 -40.76 -25.40 14.66
N ASN A 297 -41.92 -24.74 14.60
CA ASN A 297 -43.19 -25.20 15.14
C ASN A 297 -44.11 -25.81 14.09
N SER A 298 -43.58 -26.16 12.89
CA SER A 298 -44.33 -26.83 11.85
C SER A 298 -44.89 -28.15 12.38
N ASP A 299 -46.10 -28.54 11.95
CA ASP A 299 -46.73 -29.80 12.35
C ASP A 299 -45.95 -31.02 11.83
N HIS A 300 -45.19 -30.82 10.73
CA HIS A 300 -44.39 -31.88 10.14
C HIS A 300 -42.95 -31.90 10.75
N TRP A 301 -42.57 -33.06 11.31
CA TRP A 301 -41.30 -33.25 12.00
C TRP A 301 -40.05 -32.97 11.12
N ILE A 302 -40.11 -33.32 9.82
CA ILE A 302 -39.04 -33.07 8.86
C ILE A 302 -38.83 -31.57 8.72
N ASP A 303 -39.90 -30.76 8.61
CA ASP A 303 -39.82 -29.31 8.40
C ASP A 303 -39.26 -28.62 9.68
N ARG A 304 -39.59 -29.17 10.87
CA ARG A 304 -38.99 -28.72 12.13
C ARG A 304 -37.48 -28.96 12.15
N ILE A 305 -37.02 -30.16 11.80
CA ILE A 305 -35.59 -30.47 11.79
C ILE A 305 -34.88 -29.63 10.71
N ALA A 306 -35.48 -29.51 9.50
CA ALA A 306 -34.95 -28.69 8.43
C ALA A 306 -34.80 -27.21 8.86
N SER A 307 -35.84 -26.65 9.52
CA SER A 307 -35.80 -25.29 10.03
C SER A 307 -34.70 -25.08 11.10
N LEU A 308 -34.55 -26.02 12.04
CA LEU A 308 -33.48 -25.95 13.04
C LEU A 308 -32.09 -26.06 12.44
N THR A 309 -31.92 -26.96 11.47
CA THR A 309 -30.67 -27.13 10.71
C THR A 309 -30.33 -25.86 9.94
N MET A 310 -31.29 -25.26 9.25
CA MET A 310 -31.14 -23.99 8.52
C MET A 310 -30.74 -22.86 9.45
N ARG A 311 -31.42 -22.71 10.61
CA ARG A 311 -31.11 -21.68 11.60
C ARG A 311 -29.70 -21.82 12.19
N ARG A 312 -29.26 -23.09 12.45
CA ARG A 312 -27.90 -23.36 12.92
C ARG A 312 -26.87 -22.97 11.85
N ARG A 313 -27.08 -23.39 10.61
CA ARG A 313 -26.16 -23.09 9.50
C ARG A 313 -26.10 -21.60 9.16
N THR A 314 -27.24 -20.91 9.18
CA THR A 314 -27.32 -19.46 9.00
C THR A 314 -26.48 -18.72 10.06
N ARG A 315 -26.45 -19.20 11.32
CA ARG A 315 -25.59 -18.60 12.35
C ARG A 315 -24.11 -18.81 12.06
N ILE A 316 -23.71 -20.02 11.70
CA ILE A 316 -22.32 -20.35 11.38
C ILE A 316 -21.82 -19.51 10.21
N LEU A 317 -22.60 -19.43 9.13
CA LEU A 317 -22.25 -18.65 7.95
C LEU A 317 -22.20 -17.15 8.25
N ARG A 318 -23.14 -16.62 9.03
CA ARG A 318 -23.10 -15.22 9.48
C ARG A 318 -21.79 -14.90 10.19
N ASP A 319 -21.36 -15.77 11.11
CA ASP A 319 -20.13 -15.55 11.89
C ASP A 319 -18.87 -15.74 11.00
N GLU A 320 -18.91 -16.64 10.01
CA GLU A 320 -17.86 -16.78 9.01
C GLU A 320 -17.78 -15.54 8.11
N PHE A 321 -18.90 -15.03 7.62
CA PHE A 321 -18.94 -13.80 6.82
C PHE A 321 -18.41 -12.60 7.60
N ALA A 322 -18.81 -12.45 8.85
CA ALA A 322 -18.36 -11.35 9.71
C ALA A 322 -16.84 -11.38 9.90
N ARG A 323 -16.28 -12.56 10.21
CA ARG A 323 -14.82 -12.72 10.35
C ARG A 323 -14.08 -12.35 9.06
N GLU A 324 -14.56 -12.79 7.91
CA GLU A 324 -13.93 -12.51 6.63
C GLU A 324 -14.03 -11.03 6.23
N ILE A 325 -15.17 -10.33 6.50
CA ILE A 325 -15.31 -8.89 6.27
C ILE A 325 -14.19 -8.14 6.99
N TYR A 326 -13.97 -8.41 8.27
CA TYR A 326 -13.00 -7.67 9.07
C TYR A 326 -11.57 -8.17 8.91
N ALA A 327 -11.36 -9.44 8.57
CA ALA A 327 -10.03 -9.93 8.19
C ALA A 327 -9.51 -9.30 6.88
N SER A 328 -10.44 -8.78 6.06
CA SER A 328 -10.11 -8.11 4.79
C SER A 328 -9.78 -6.62 4.93
N VAL A 329 -9.58 -6.10 6.14
CA VAL A 329 -9.15 -4.71 6.39
C VAL A 329 -7.79 -4.45 5.73
N THR A 330 -7.66 -3.31 5.07
CA THR A 330 -6.37 -2.83 4.54
C THR A 330 -5.66 -2.03 5.63
N VAL A 331 -4.67 -2.66 6.26
CA VAL A 331 -3.92 -2.10 7.39
C VAL A 331 -3.03 -0.96 6.92
N ASN A 332 -3.16 0.21 7.53
CA ASN A 332 -2.42 1.43 7.21
C ASN A 332 -1.61 1.93 8.41
N LEU A 333 -0.85 3.01 8.20
CA LEU A 333 -0.01 3.61 9.21
C LEU A 333 -0.78 4.01 10.48
N SER A 334 -1.93 4.69 10.33
CA SER A 334 -2.70 5.14 11.49
C SER A 334 -3.17 3.97 12.35
N HIS A 335 -3.46 2.82 11.75
CA HIS A 335 -3.79 1.59 12.47
C HIS A 335 -2.62 1.14 13.36
N ILE A 336 -1.43 1.01 12.78
CA ILE A 336 -0.23 0.54 13.51
C ILE A 336 0.18 1.53 14.60
N ALA A 337 0.21 2.82 14.28
CA ALA A 337 0.54 3.86 15.27
C ALA A 337 -0.46 3.91 16.42
N SER A 338 -1.76 3.83 16.11
CA SER A 338 -2.82 3.83 17.13
C SER A 338 -2.75 2.60 18.04
N ARG A 339 -2.54 1.42 17.47
CA ARG A 339 -2.38 0.19 18.27
C ARG A 339 -1.13 0.27 19.14
N LEU A 340 0.01 0.78 18.62
CA LEU A 340 1.23 0.97 19.39
C LEU A 340 1.00 1.89 20.60
N ILE A 341 0.34 3.03 20.41
CA ILE A 341 0.03 3.97 21.50
C ILE A 341 -0.83 3.29 22.56
N LEU A 342 -1.88 2.56 22.18
CA LEU A 342 -2.74 1.87 23.14
C LEU A 342 -2.02 0.71 23.84
N THR A 343 -1.16 -0.06 23.14
CA THR A 343 -0.35 -1.11 23.76
C THR A 343 0.61 -0.54 24.80
N LEU A 344 1.26 0.60 24.52
CA LEU A 344 2.12 1.29 25.47
C LEU A 344 1.33 1.77 26.72
N LEU A 345 0.14 2.33 26.50
CA LEU A 345 -0.76 2.72 27.61
C LEU A 345 -1.25 1.53 28.42
N GLU A 346 -1.57 0.40 27.80
CA GLU A 346 -1.95 -0.87 28.48
C GLU A 346 -0.80 -1.38 29.39
N GLN A 347 0.47 -1.11 29.01
CA GLN A 347 1.66 -1.41 29.82
C GLN A 347 2.00 -0.33 30.85
N GLY A 348 1.18 0.72 30.97
CA GLY A 348 1.38 1.83 31.93
C GLY A 348 2.31 2.94 31.47
N THR A 349 2.77 2.93 30.21
CA THR A 349 3.62 3.98 29.63
C THR A 349 2.75 5.15 29.20
N THR A 350 2.86 6.29 29.92
CA THR A 350 2.13 7.53 29.61
C THR A 350 2.98 8.58 28.90
N GLU A 351 4.31 8.44 28.90
CA GLU A 351 5.26 9.28 28.21
C GLU A 351 6.35 8.39 27.58
N ILE A 352 6.84 8.78 26.39
CA ILE A 352 7.91 8.07 25.69
C ILE A 352 8.72 9.05 24.86
N ASP A 353 10.06 8.89 24.84
CA ASP A 353 10.94 9.71 24.02
C ASP A 353 10.70 9.45 22.52
N HIS A 354 10.99 10.46 21.68
CA HIS A 354 10.72 10.38 20.25
C HIS A 354 11.45 9.22 19.58
N GLU A 355 12.76 9.07 19.81
CA GLU A 355 13.56 8.03 19.17
C GLU A 355 13.05 6.61 19.48
N PRO A 356 12.88 6.19 20.75
CA PRO A 356 12.28 4.88 21.06
C PRO A 356 10.91 4.66 20.44
N PHE A 357 10.03 5.66 20.48
CA PHE A 357 8.70 5.54 19.87
C PHE A 357 8.77 5.26 18.37
N HIS A 358 9.62 6.02 17.66
CA HIS A 358 9.77 5.87 16.22
C HIS A 358 10.41 4.56 15.81
N VAL A 359 11.36 4.07 16.61
CA VAL A 359 11.94 2.73 16.41
C VAL A 359 10.90 1.64 16.62
N LEU A 360 10.10 1.70 17.69
CA LEU A 360 9.00 0.75 17.93
C LEU A 360 7.97 0.79 16.79
N LEU A 361 7.63 1.97 16.28
CA LEU A 361 6.74 2.12 15.15
C LEU A 361 7.33 1.47 13.88
N TYR A 362 8.60 1.70 13.60
CA TYR A 362 9.31 1.09 12.49
C TYR A 362 9.34 -0.45 12.60
N LEU A 363 9.68 -1.00 13.77
CA LEU A 363 9.66 -2.44 14.00
C LEU A 363 8.27 -3.04 13.86
N SER A 364 7.23 -2.33 14.33
CA SER A 364 5.84 -2.74 14.15
C SER A 364 5.48 -2.86 12.67
N ILE A 365 5.94 -1.90 11.83
CA ILE A 365 5.78 -1.94 10.37
C ILE A 365 6.52 -3.16 9.79
N LYS A 366 7.78 -3.38 10.16
CA LYS A 366 8.58 -4.50 9.66
C LYS A 366 7.98 -5.85 10.07
N ASN A 367 7.46 -5.97 11.29
CA ASN A 367 6.78 -7.18 11.76
C ASN A 367 5.47 -7.41 10.98
N ALA A 368 4.71 -6.35 10.70
CA ALA A 368 3.48 -6.46 9.90
C ALA A 368 3.77 -6.90 8.45
N GLN A 369 4.87 -6.44 7.86
CA GLN A 369 5.31 -6.82 6.51
C GLN A 369 5.70 -8.31 6.40
N LYS A 370 6.11 -8.95 7.50
CA LYS A 370 6.46 -10.38 7.55
C LYS A 370 5.23 -11.30 7.62
N GLU A 371 4.03 -10.75 7.87
CA GLU A 371 2.80 -11.51 8.05
C GLU A 371 1.99 -11.55 6.74
N PRO A 372 1.98 -12.66 5.99
CA PRO A 372 1.31 -12.74 4.70
C PRO A 372 -0.21 -12.63 4.77
N SER A 373 -0.79 -12.80 5.97
CA SER A 373 -2.22 -12.64 6.22
C SER A 373 -2.68 -11.19 6.38
N ILE A 374 -1.75 -10.22 6.45
CA ILE A 374 -2.06 -8.81 6.60
C ILE A 374 -2.09 -8.15 5.20
N HIS A 375 -3.18 -7.51 4.89
CA HIS A 375 -3.29 -6.70 3.69
C HIS A 375 -2.76 -5.28 3.97
N LEU A 376 -1.57 -4.98 3.49
CA LEU A 376 -0.92 -3.71 3.75
C LEU A 376 -1.36 -2.61 2.77
N HIS A 377 -1.68 -1.44 3.31
CA HIS A 377 -1.82 -0.23 2.53
C HIS A 377 -0.44 0.24 2.04
N ARG A 378 -0.41 1.00 0.92
CA ARG A 378 0.85 1.56 0.38
C ARG A 378 1.66 2.40 1.39
N SER A 379 1.02 2.95 2.44
CA SER A 379 1.72 3.67 3.52
C SER A 379 2.65 2.77 4.35
N LEU A 380 2.47 1.45 4.27
CA LEU A 380 3.27 0.43 4.96
C LEU A 380 3.97 -0.54 4.02
N ALA A 381 3.51 -0.65 2.77
CA ALA A 381 4.06 -1.57 1.77
C ALA A 381 5.15 -0.91 0.91
N ASN A 382 5.06 0.41 0.67
CA ASN A 382 6.04 1.15 -0.11
C ASN A 382 7.03 1.87 0.81
N PRO A 383 8.32 1.47 0.86
CA PRO A 383 9.35 2.10 1.69
C PRO A 383 9.48 3.61 1.50
N GLU A 384 9.29 4.12 0.27
CA GLU A 384 9.32 5.58 0.01
C GLU A 384 8.24 6.36 0.80
N ARG A 385 7.22 5.67 1.35
CA ARG A 385 6.13 6.28 2.11
C ARG A 385 6.37 6.34 3.60
N TYR A 386 7.30 5.54 4.13
CA TYR A 386 7.69 5.52 5.54
C TYR A 386 9.20 5.71 5.76
N ASP A 387 9.93 6.12 4.71
CA ASP A 387 11.34 6.47 4.78
C ASP A 387 11.58 7.52 5.89
N GLY A 388 12.58 7.29 6.73
CA GLY A 388 12.92 8.15 7.86
C GLY A 388 12.04 8.02 9.11
N VAL A 389 11.06 7.10 9.14
CA VAL A 389 10.19 6.91 10.33
C VAL A 389 11.00 6.63 11.59
N HIS A 390 12.03 5.79 11.51
CA HIS A 390 12.91 5.46 12.65
C HIS A 390 13.72 6.65 13.18
N LYS A 391 13.79 7.78 12.44
CA LYS A 391 14.45 9.04 12.84
C LYS A 391 13.47 10.15 13.20
N GLY A 392 12.15 9.87 13.17
CA GLY A 392 11.15 10.90 13.44
C GLY A 392 10.89 11.87 12.28
N VAL A 393 11.49 11.68 11.12
CA VAL A 393 11.36 12.58 9.96
C VAL A 393 10.41 11.95 8.95
N TRP A 394 9.09 12.20 9.10
CA TRP A 394 8.13 11.59 8.22
C TRP A 394 6.80 12.37 8.10
N LYS A 395 6.55 12.94 6.96
CA LYS A 395 5.39 13.81 6.68
C LYS A 395 4.02 13.15 6.92
N SER A 396 3.87 11.86 6.63
CA SER A 396 2.59 11.17 6.84
C SER A 396 2.30 10.95 8.33
N PHE A 397 3.34 10.83 9.16
CA PHE A 397 3.20 10.72 10.61
C PHE A 397 2.95 12.09 11.24
N GLU A 398 3.51 13.17 10.70
CA GLU A 398 3.18 14.55 11.12
C GLU A 398 1.67 14.79 11.02
N GLN A 399 1.03 14.38 9.92
CA GLN A 399 -0.43 14.51 9.77
C GLN A 399 -1.23 13.70 10.81
N PHE A 400 -0.72 12.53 11.20
CA PHE A 400 -1.31 11.74 12.28
C PHE A 400 -1.15 12.44 13.63
N LEU A 401 0.03 13.00 13.93
CA LEU A 401 0.29 13.78 15.14
C LEU A 401 -0.55 15.05 15.19
N ASP A 402 -0.70 15.76 14.08
CA ASP A 402 -1.54 16.98 13.99
C ASP A 402 -3.00 16.65 14.37
N MET A 403 -3.53 15.54 13.84
CA MET A 403 -4.86 15.06 14.20
C MET A 403 -4.95 14.70 15.69
N ALA A 404 -3.97 13.95 16.20
CA ALA A 404 -3.97 13.51 17.60
C ALA A 404 -3.80 14.68 18.60
N THR A 405 -2.99 15.66 18.23
CA THR A 405 -2.77 16.88 19.05
C THR A 405 -3.99 17.79 19.01
N SER A 406 -4.58 18.01 17.83
CA SER A 406 -5.80 18.83 17.69
C SER A 406 -7.01 18.24 18.42
N SER A 407 -7.04 16.93 18.60
CA SER A 407 -8.05 16.22 19.38
C SER A 407 -7.69 16.08 20.88
N GLU A 408 -6.59 16.68 21.33
CA GLU A 408 -6.09 16.59 22.70
C GLU A 408 -5.89 15.13 23.20
N LEU A 409 -5.35 14.28 22.30
CA LEU A 409 -5.02 12.89 22.60
C LEU A 409 -3.55 12.71 22.95
N ILE A 410 -2.68 13.52 22.35
CA ILE A 410 -1.23 13.51 22.53
C ILE A 410 -0.72 14.94 22.69
N GLU A 411 0.18 15.16 23.64
CA GLU A 411 1.03 16.35 23.69
C GLU A 411 2.40 16.02 23.10
N VAL A 412 2.89 16.90 22.22
CA VAL A 412 4.21 16.80 21.61
C VAL A 412 5.16 17.75 22.31
N HIS A 413 6.11 17.22 23.08
CA HIS A 413 7.21 17.96 23.67
C HIS A 413 8.46 17.89 22.77
N PRO A 414 9.49 18.70 22.96
CA PRO A 414 10.67 18.71 22.10
C PRO A 414 11.42 17.37 22.00
N ASP A 415 11.34 16.54 23.03
CA ASP A 415 12.05 15.27 23.18
C ASP A 415 11.15 14.05 23.34
N LYS A 416 9.85 14.24 23.67
CA LYS A 416 8.94 13.14 23.99
C LYS A 416 7.49 13.39 23.58
N TYR A 417 6.74 12.30 23.48
CA TYR A 417 5.28 12.27 23.39
C TYR A 417 4.68 11.97 24.75
N ARG A 418 3.62 12.71 25.14
CA ARG A 418 2.80 12.42 26.30
C ARG A 418 1.41 12.00 25.84
N PHE A 419 0.96 10.83 26.30
CA PHE A 419 -0.36 10.29 26.03
C PHE A 419 -1.34 10.79 27.07
N LEU A 420 -2.42 11.46 26.62
CA LEU A 420 -3.35 12.13 27.52
C LEU A 420 -4.46 11.19 27.99
N PRO A 421 -5.03 11.41 29.22
CA PRO A 421 -6.08 10.57 29.79
C PRO A 421 -7.33 10.46 28.90
N LYS A 422 -7.54 11.39 27.99
CA LYS A 422 -8.61 11.41 27.01
C LYS A 422 -8.62 10.15 26.13
N LEU A 423 -7.46 9.55 25.87
CA LEU A 423 -7.32 8.29 25.11
C LEU A 423 -8.07 7.10 25.74
N GLN A 424 -8.23 7.10 27.07
CA GLN A 424 -8.88 6.02 27.82
C GLN A 424 -10.36 6.30 28.10
N GLN A 425 -10.88 7.47 27.70
CA GLN A 425 -12.28 7.83 27.91
C GLN A 425 -13.19 7.18 26.88
N GLN A 426 -14.43 6.90 27.29
CA GLN A 426 -15.48 6.42 26.40
C GLN A 426 -16.34 7.60 25.92
N TYR A 427 -16.59 7.65 24.64
CA TYR A 427 -17.35 8.71 23.99
C TYR A 427 -18.67 8.20 23.45
N ALA A 428 -19.63 9.12 23.27
CA ALA A 428 -20.88 8.81 22.61
C ALA A 428 -20.62 8.45 21.13
N PHE A 429 -21.51 7.63 20.57
CA PHE A 429 -21.41 7.12 19.19
C PHE A 429 -21.21 8.20 18.13
N HIS A 430 -21.82 9.39 18.33
CA HIS A 430 -21.74 10.51 17.40
C HIS A 430 -20.57 11.47 17.64
N GLU A 431 -19.72 11.19 18.61
CA GLU A 431 -18.58 12.02 19.00
C GLU A 431 -17.24 11.28 18.82
N VAL A 432 -17.25 9.93 18.91
CA VAL A 432 -16.03 9.12 19.00
C VAL A 432 -15.03 9.38 17.87
N ARG A 433 -15.49 9.58 16.62
CA ARG A 433 -14.60 9.86 15.47
C ARG A 433 -13.89 11.20 15.56
N LEU A 434 -14.46 12.17 16.28
CA LEU A 434 -13.86 13.49 16.51
C LEU A 434 -13.00 13.50 17.76
N GLU A 435 -13.49 12.86 18.84
CA GLU A 435 -12.88 12.95 20.16
C GLU A 435 -11.74 11.95 20.38
N ASN A 436 -11.82 10.76 19.76
CA ASN A 436 -10.80 9.71 19.92
C ASN A 436 -10.61 8.88 18.64
N ALA A 437 -10.07 9.49 17.61
CA ALA A 437 -9.78 8.81 16.33
C ALA A 437 -8.73 7.69 16.51
N ILE A 438 -7.84 7.76 17.51
CA ILE A 438 -6.86 6.71 17.82
C ILE A 438 -7.58 5.42 18.21
N ALA A 439 -8.59 5.48 19.08
CA ALA A 439 -9.38 4.32 19.43
C ALA A 439 -10.14 3.76 18.22
N VAL A 440 -10.67 4.59 17.34
CA VAL A 440 -11.36 4.16 16.10
C VAL A 440 -10.41 3.37 15.19
N TYR A 441 -9.20 3.85 14.97
CA TYR A 441 -8.19 3.14 14.17
C TYR A 441 -7.75 1.82 14.81
N ALA A 442 -7.49 1.82 16.12
CA ALA A 442 -7.08 0.60 16.82
C ALA A 442 -8.20 -0.47 16.82
N ASN A 443 -9.47 -0.05 16.99
CA ASN A 443 -10.61 -0.95 16.91
C ASN A 443 -10.78 -1.57 15.53
N GLU A 444 -10.45 -0.84 14.45
CA GLU A 444 -10.56 -1.33 13.08
C GLU A 444 -9.65 -2.53 12.80
N ILE A 445 -8.45 -2.57 13.39
CA ILE A 445 -7.52 -3.70 13.24
C ILE A 445 -7.62 -4.75 14.37
N ALA A 446 -8.40 -4.52 15.40
CA ALA A 446 -8.60 -5.50 16.48
C ALA A 446 -9.05 -6.90 15.95
N PRO A 447 -9.89 -6.98 14.87
CA PRO A 447 -10.24 -8.26 14.25
C PRO A 447 -9.12 -8.91 13.41
N VAL A 448 -7.94 -8.28 13.29
CA VAL A 448 -6.77 -8.78 12.56
C VAL A 448 -5.67 -9.14 13.57
N PRO A 449 -5.72 -10.33 14.21
CA PRO A 449 -4.79 -10.67 15.30
C PRO A 449 -3.31 -10.63 14.89
N ALA A 450 -3.02 -10.87 13.61
CA ALA A 450 -1.66 -10.79 13.08
C ALA A 450 -1.10 -9.36 13.16
N ALA A 451 -1.93 -8.33 12.88
CA ALA A 451 -1.52 -6.93 12.98
C ALA A 451 -1.28 -6.51 14.44
N CYS A 452 -2.15 -6.95 15.37
CA CYS A 452 -1.95 -6.71 16.80
C CYS A 452 -0.65 -7.37 17.28
N ARG A 453 -0.43 -8.67 16.99
CA ARG A 453 0.81 -9.36 17.34
C ARG A 453 2.07 -8.75 16.74
N ALA A 454 1.99 -8.12 15.56
CA ALA A 454 3.12 -7.43 14.97
C ALA A 454 3.57 -6.22 15.82
N VAL A 455 2.62 -5.49 16.39
CA VAL A 455 2.87 -4.40 17.33
C VAL A 455 3.35 -4.93 18.69
N ASP A 456 2.65 -5.92 19.24
CA ASP A 456 3.00 -6.49 20.54
C ASP A 456 4.44 -7.04 20.55
N ARG A 457 4.84 -7.77 19.48
CA ARG A 457 6.23 -8.23 19.31
C ARG A 457 7.26 -7.09 19.24
N ALA A 458 6.91 -5.96 18.62
CA ALA A 458 7.83 -4.82 18.59
C ALA A 458 8.05 -4.23 19.98
N VAL A 459 7.02 -4.16 20.79
CA VAL A 459 7.09 -3.66 22.17
C VAL A 459 7.82 -4.65 23.10
N ASP A 460 7.58 -5.96 22.92
CA ASP A 460 8.22 -7.00 23.74
C ASP A 460 9.72 -7.14 23.45
N THR A 461 10.15 -6.93 22.18
CA THR A 461 11.55 -7.03 21.74
C THR A 461 12.35 -5.75 21.95
N ASN A 462 11.83 -4.78 22.68
CA ASN A 462 12.51 -3.50 22.94
C ASN A 462 13.94 -3.61 23.51
N ALA A 463 14.33 -4.77 24.04
CA ALA A 463 15.68 -5.06 24.53
C ALA A 463 16.70 -5.34 23.41
N ASP A 464 16.28 -5.74 22.20
CA ASP A 464 17.17 -6.13 21.11
C ASP A 464 17.53 -4.99 20.12
N ILE A 465 16.96 -3.79 20.32
CA ILE A 465 17.19 -2.63 19.43
C ILE A 465 18.56 -2.00 19.62
N GLU A 466 19.29 -2.33 20.68
CA GLU A 466 20.69 -1.95 20.86
C GLU A 466 21.61 -2.56 19.78
N ASP A 467 21.16 -3.60 19.07
CA ASP A 467 21.88 -4.18 17.95
C ASP A 467 21.68 -3.37 16.66
N LYS A 468 22.63 -2.47 16.41
CA LYS A 468 22.69 -1.63 15.22
C LYS A 468 22.73 -2.45 13.92
N GLU A 469 23.29 -3.63 13.93
CA GLU A 469 23.38 -4.50 12.75
C GLU A 469 21.97 -4.99 12.35
N THR A 470 21.13 -5.36 13.30
CA THR A 470 19.73 -5.74 13.02
C THR A 470 18.96 -4.57 12.37
N LEU A 471 19.12 -3.35 12.86
CA LEU A 471 18.54 -2.18 12.20
C LEU A 471 19.05 -2.00 10.77
N GLY A 472 20.35 -2.13 10.54
CA GLY A 472 20.95 -2.05 9.20
C GLY A 472 20.37 -3.08 8.23
N ARG A 473 20.16 -4.31 8.67
CA ARG A 473 19.55 -5.37 7.86
C ARG A 473 18.09 -5.09 7.53
N LEU A 474 17.32 -4.49 8.46
CA LEU A 474 15.93 -4.08 8.21
C LEU A 474 15.85 -2.90 7.23
N LEU A 475 16.77 -1.93 7.34
CA LEU A 475 16.86 -0.82 6.38
C LEU A 475 17.27 -1.32 4.99
N PHE A 476 18.15 -2.33 4.90
CA PHE A 476 18.50 -2.96 3.64
C PHE A 476 17.30 -3.73 3.04
N ASP A 477 16.49 -4.43 3.84
CA ASP A 477 15.23 -5.05 3.39
C ASP A 477 14.28 -4.00 2.78
N ASP A 478 14.30 -2.76 3.26
CA ASP A 478 13.51 -1.67 2.66
C ASP A 478 14.02 -1.28 1.26
N GLU A 479 15.33 -1.32 1.01
CA GLU A 479 15.87 -1.07 -0.33
C GLU A 479 15.46 -2.18 -1.33
N ILE A 480 15.43 -3.45 -0.90
CA ILE A 480 14.90 -4.57 -1.70
C ILE A 480 13.41 -4.35 -2.00
N ARG A 481 12.59 -4.06 -0.98
CA ARG A 481 11.15 -3.79 -1.15
C ARG A 481 10.88 -2.59 -2.05
N ALA A 482 11.70 -1.55 -1.96
CA ALA A 482 11.57 -0.37 -2.84
C ALA A 482 11.88 -0.74 -4.29
N PHE A 483 12.84 -1.62 -4.54
CA PHE A 483 13.12 -2.15 -5.87
C PHE A 483 11.93 -2.95 -6.40
N GLU A 484 11.44 -3.94 -5.65
CA GLU A 484 10.30 -4.78 -6.03
C GLU A 484 9.04 -3.95 -6.30
N TRP A 485 8.75 -2.96 -5.43
CA TRP A 485 7.62 -2.05 -5.60
C TRP A 485 7.70 -1.24 -6.90
N CYS A 486 8.88 -0.70 -7.22
CA CYS A 486 9.09 0.04 -8.46
C CYS A 486 8.99 -0.87 -9.68
N LEU A 487 9.56 -2.08 -9.61
CA LEU A 487 9.49 -3.06 -10.69
C LEU A 487 8.04 -3.42 -11.01
N GLU A 488 7.20 -3.71 -10.00
CA GLU A 488 5.78 -3.97 -10.18
C GLU A 488 5.02 -2.74 -10.73
N LYS A 489 5.28 -1.56 -10.17
CA LYS A 489 4.61 -0.32 -10.59
C LYS A 489 4.83 -0.01 -12.07
N TYR A 490 6.06 -0.20 -12.56
CA TYR A 490 6.46 0.16 -13.91
C TYR A 490 6.41 -1.00 -14.92
N SER A 491 6.03 -2.22 -14.53
CA SER A 491 5.76 -3.35 -15.43
C SER A 491 4.36 -3.32 -16.07
N ARG A 492 3.52 -2.35 -15.71
CA ARG A 492 2.13 -2.26 -16.19
C ARG A 492 2.04 -2.03 -17.71
N PRO A 493 0.96 -2.49 -18.39
CA PRO A 493 0.82 -2.43 -19.86
C PRO A 493 1.06 -1.03 -20.46
N ARG A 494 0.71 0.05 -19.75
CA ARG A 494 0.96 1.43 -20.23
C ARG A 494 2.43 1.77 -20.42
N HIS A 495 3.34 1.04 -19.81
CA HIS A 495 4.80 1.24 -19.87
C HIS A 495 5.48 0.28 -20.87
N ALA A 496 4.78 -0.73 -21.37
CA ALA A 496 5.33 -1.82 -22.17
C ALA A 496 6.03 -1.32 -23.43
N HIS A 497 5.52 -0.29 -24.10
CA HIS A 497 6.05 0.22 -25.37
C HIS A 497 7.52 0.71 -25.32
N ILE A 498 8.06 1.03 -24.13
CA ILE A 498 9.49 1.33 -23.93
C ILE A 498 10.17 0.12 -23.29
N ASN A 499 9.55 -0.47 -22.23
CA ASN A 499 10.15 -1.59 -21.50
C ASN A 499 10.49 -2.78 -22.41
N ASP A 500 9.61 -3.12 -23.36
CA ASP A 500 9.81 -4.25 -24.29
C ASP A 500 10.97 -4.04 -25.29
N GLN A 501 11.49 -2.82 -25.36
CA GLN A 501 12.63 -2.47 -26.21
C GLN A 501 13.95 -2.37 -25.43
N GLU A 502 13.90 -2.47 -24.10
CA GLU A 502 15.10 -2.45 -23.27
C GLU A 502 15.94 -3.70 -23.46
N THR A 503 17.26 -3.51 -23.36
CA THR A 503 18.25 -4.59 -23.53
C THR A 503 18.87 -5.02 -22.22
N ALA A 504 18.63 -4.28 -21.12
CA ALA A 504 19.13 -4.62 -19.80
C ALA A 504 18.46 -5.91 -19.29
N THR A 505 19.29 -6.93 -19.02
CA THR A 505 18.87 -8.26 -18.55
C THR A 505 19.39 -8.59 -17.16
N GLU A 506 20.43 -7.87 -16.71
CA GLU A 506 20.98 -8.04 -15.37
C GLU A 506 20.06 -7.45 -14.31
N SER A 507 20.00 -8.11 -13.13
CA SER A 507 19.18 -7.63 -12.03
C SER A 507 19.61 -6.24 -11.56
N GLY A 508 18.63 -5.34 -11.41
CA GLY A 508 18.83 -4.02 -10.82
C GLY A 508 18.74 -3.99 -9.30
N GLU A 509 18.67 -5.16 -8.65
CA GLU A 509 18.51 -5.29 -7.20
C GLU A 509 19.74 -4.78 -6.44
N PRO A 510 19.60 -4.01 -5.34
CA PRO A 510 20.71 -3.66 -4.47
C PRO A 510 21.23 -4.91 -3.74
N TYR A 511 22.49 -4.88 -3.30
CA TYR A 511 23.07 -6.00 -2.58
C TYR A 511 23.89 -5.56 -1.36
N LEU A 512 23.92 -6.42 -0.34
CA LEU A 512 24.69 -6.24 0.89
C LEU A 512 25.50 -7.52 1.14
N LEU A 513 26.82 -7.38 1.17
CA LEU A 513 27.79 -8.47 1.41
C LEU A 513 28.50 -8.19 2.74
N VAL A 514 28.29 -9.05 3.72
CA VAL A 514 28.95 -8.94 5.03
C VAL A 514 29.73 -10.23 5.25
N PRO A 515 31.04 -10.24 5.04
CA PRO A 515 31.88 -11.44 5.24
C PRO A 515 32.04 -11.75 6.73
N ASP A 516 32.29 -13.02 7.04
CA ASP A 516 32.68 -13.45 8.40
C ASP A 516 34.00 -12.80 8.79
N GLY A 517 34.09 -12.24 9.99
CA GLY A 517 35.30 -11.52 10.44
C GLY A 517 35.50 -10.21 9.66
N ALA A 518 34.42 -9.52 9.35
CA ALA A 518 34.43 -8.27 8.60
C ALA A 518 35.39 -7.22 9.18
N LYS A 519 35.98 -6.42 8.30
CA LYS A 519 36.81 -5.27 8.65
C LYS A 519 35.94 -4.10 9.18
N ASP A 520 36.54 -3.21 9.97
CA ASP A 520 35.86 -2.05 10.56
C ASP A 520 35.49 -0.97 9.54
N ILE A 521 35.99 -1.08 8.29
CA ILE A 521 35.66 -0.16 7.20
C ILE A 521 34.70 -0.86 6.23
N GLY A 522 33.49 -0.34 6.10
CA GLY A 522 32.53 -0.75 5.10
C GLY A 522 32.64 0.06 3.81
N VAL A 523 32.21 -0.51 2.71
CA VAL A 523 32.25 0.09 1.37
C VAL A 523 30.85 0.28 0.83
N VAL A 524 30.56 1.48 0.33
CA VAL A 524 29.35 1.76 -0.45
C VAL A 524 29.73 1.97 -1.90
N LEU A 525 29.30 1.08 -2.78
CA LEU A 525 29.53 1.14 -4.22
C LEU A 525 28.35 1.85 -4.90
N VAL A 526 28.65 2.87 -5.70
CA VAL A 526 27.64 3.71 -6.39
C VAL A 526 27.88 3.68 -7.90
N HIS A 527 26.94 3.11 -8.63
CA HIS A 527 27.00 2.90 -10.08
C HIS A 527 26.78 4.19 -10.89
N GLY A 528 27.02 4.12 -12.21
CA GLY A 528 26.85 5.21 -13.18
C GLY A 528 25.41 5.50 -13.58
N PHE A 529 25.23 6.57 -14.38
CA PHE A 529 23.94 6.94 -14.95
C PHE A 529 23.45 5.86 -15.94
N LEU A 530 22.17 5.54 -15.93
CA LEU A 530 21.49 4.50 -16.70
C LEU A 530 21.83 3.06 -16.29
N ALA A 531 22.86 2.83 -15.49
CA ALA A 531 23.29 1.53 -15.03
C ALA A 531 22.46 1.03 -13.82
N SER A 532 22.92 -0.02 -13.19
CA SER A 532 22.33 -0.62 -11.98
C SER A 532 23.44 -1.11 -11.06
N PRO A 533 23.15 -1.59 -9.84
CA PRO A 533 24.15 -2.20 -8.96
C PRO A 533 24.98 -3.33 -9.60
N ALA A 534 24.43 -4.00 -10.63
CA ALA A 534 25.13 -5.03 -11.38
C ALA A 534 26.44 -4.53 -12.02
N GLU A 535 26.53 -3.22 -12.37
CA GLU A 535 27.72 -2.63 -12.97
C GLU A 535 28.99 -2.80 -12.13
N LEU A 536 28.84 -2.81 -10.80
CA LEU A 536 29.96 -2.92 -9.85
C LEU A 536 29.90 -4.20 -9.01
N ARG A 537 29.06 -5.17 -9.38
CA ARG A 537 28.84 -6.39 -8.60
C ARG A 537 30.12 -7.23 -8.47
N GLU A 538 30.83 -7.48 -9.56
CA GLU A 538 32.07 -8.28 -9.55
C GLU A 538 33.14 -7.62 -8.67
N PHE A 539 33.26 -6.30 -8.73
CA PHE A 539 34.18 -5.57 -7.85
C PHE A 539 33.73 -5.64 -6.38
N GLY A 540 32.42 -5.60 -6.13
CA GLY A 540 31.85 -5.80 -4.79
C GLY A 540 32.18 -7.17 -4.21
N ASP A 541 32.04 -8.23 -5.00
CA ASP A 541 32.42 -9.61 -4.60
C ASP A 541 33.89 -9.73 -4.30
N LYS A 542 34.78 -9.10 -5.12
CA LYS A 542 36.22 -9.02 -4.89
C LYS A 542 36.55 -8.30 -3.56
N LEU A 543 35.93 -7.19 -3.26
CA LEU A 543 36.13 -6.46 -1.99
C LEU A 543 35.63 -7.28 -0.79
N ALA A 544 34.49 -7.96 -0.92
CA ALA A 544 33.98 -8.84 0.11
C ALA A 544 34.94 -10.02 0.38
N SER A 545 35.54 -10.60 -0.66
CA SER A 545 36.53 -11.64 -0.52
C SER A 545 37.83 -11.19 0.22
N LEU A 546 38.07 -9.86 0.18
CA LEU A 546 39.17 -9.21 0.95
C LEU A 546 38.76 -8.84 2.39
N GLY A 547 37.54 -9.20 2.82
CA GLY A 547 37.00 -8.98 4.16
C GLY A 547 36.32 -7.64 4.39
N TYR A 548 36.05 -6.85 3.35
CA TYR A 548 35.28 -5.61 3.50
C TYR A 548 33.77 -5.85 3.40
N PRO A 549 32.96 -5.36 4.35
CA PRO A 549 31.52 -5.24 4.12
C PRO A 549 31.23 -4.32 2.93
N VAL A 550 30.36 -4.75 2.01
CA VAL A 550 30.08 -4.02 0.78
C VAL A 550 28.59 -3.88 0.58
N MET A 551 28.12 -2.67 0.26
CA MET A 551 26.78 -2.41 -0.22
C MET A 551 26.81 -1.82 -1.63
N GLY A 552 26.18 -2.50 -2.59
CA GLY A 552 25.87 -1.95 -3.91
C GLY A 552 24.54 -1.23 -3.88
N VAL A 553 24.60 0.10 -3.93
CA VAL A 553 23.40 0.98 -3.87
C VAL A 553 22.69 0.98 -5.21
N ARG A 554 21.36 0.83 -5.19
CA ARG A 554 20.51 1.13 -6.34
C ARG A 554 20.06 2.60 -6.28
N LEU A 555 20.48 3.40 -7.24
CA LEU A 555 19.95 4.75 -7.40
C LEU A 555 18.46 4.68 -7.81
N ARG A 556 17.59 5.42 -7.14
CA ARG A 556 16.15 5.44 -7.45
C ARG A 556 15.90 5.67 -8.94
N GLY A 557 15.04 4.85 -9.54
CA GLY A 557 14.74 4.90 -10.97
C GLY A 557 15.65 4.06 -11.87
N HIS A 558 16.79 3.58 -11.35
CA HIS A 558 17.72 2.72 -12.07
C HIS A 558 17.42 1.23 -11.82
N GLY A 559 17.74 0.37 -12.79
CA GLY A 559 17.54 -1.07 -12.70
C GLY A 559 16.09 -1.56 -12.70
N THR A 560 15.12 -0.70 -13.01
CA THR A 560 13.68 -1.02 -13.05
C THR A 560 13.07 -0.70 -14.42
N SER A 561 12.96 0.59 -14.76
CA SER A 561 12.39 1.04 -16.03
C SER A 561 12.86 2.47 -16.37
N PRO A 562 13.05 2.83 -17.65
CA PRO A 562 13.27 4.21 -18.06
C PRO A 562 12.13 5.16 -17.61
N TRP A 563 10.92 4.66 -17.46
CA TRP A 563 9.78 5.41 -16.93
C TRP A 563 9.94 5.77 -15.44
N ASP A 564 10.50 4.87 -14.64
CA ASP A 564 10.83 5.17 -13.24
C ASP A 564 11.90 6.25 -13.17
N LEU A 565 12.99 6.12 -13.93
CA LEU A 565 14.07 7.09 -13.99
C LEU A 565 13.59 8.49 -14.43
N ARG A 566 12.64 8.55 -15.36
CA ARG A 566 12.01 9.81 -15.82
C ARG A 566 11.30 10.56 -14.69
N GLU A 567 10.73 9.86 -13.71
CA GLU A 567 10.03 10.47 -12.59
C GLU A 567 10.97 10.94 -11.47
N ARG A 568 12.29 10.62 -11.55
CA ARG A 568 13.24 10.89 -10.47
C ARG A 568 14.04 12.16 -10.68
N SER A 569 14.41 12.78 -9.56
CA SER A 569 15.34 13.89 -9.46
C SER A 569 16.72 13.43 -8.99
N TRP A 570 17.75 14.28 -9.15
CA TRP A 570 19.07 13.99 -8.61
C TRP A 570 19.08 13.92 -7.06
N HIS A 571 18.14 14.55 -6.40
CA HIS A 571 17.96 14.42 -4.94
C HIS A 571 17.57 12.99 -4.55
N ASP A 572 16.67 12.35 -5.33
CA ASP A 572 16.30 10.94 -5.10
C ASP A 572 17.51 10.01 -5.23
N TRP A 573 18.44 10.30 -6.15
CA TRP A 573 19.68 9.56 -6.30
C TRP A 573 20.62 9.78 -5.12
N LEU A 574 20.80 11.04 -4.68
CA LEU A 574 21.59 11.36 -3.51
C LEU A 574 21.05 10.71 -2.24
N ASP A 575 19.72 10.69 -2.08
CA ASP A 575 19.07 10.03 -0.95
C ASP A 575 19.29 8.51 -0.98
N SER A 576 19.37 7.88 -2.16
CA SER A 576 19.76 6.48 -2.27
C SER A 576 21.18 6.24 -1.73
N VAL A 577 22.13 7.11 -2.05
CA VAL A 577 23.51 7.01 -1.52
C VAL A 577 23.55 7.26 -0.01
N ARG A 578 22.77 8.23 0.50
CA ARG A 578 22.65 8.51 1.94
C ARG A 578 22.12 7.29 2.70
N ARG A 579 21.10 6.62 2.19
CA ARG A 579 20.57 5.40 2.82
C ARG A 579 21.60 4.25 2.79
N GLY A 580 22.30 4.08 1.66
CA GLY A 580 23.39 3.09 1.60
C GLY A 580 24.50 3.38 2.61
N PHE A 581 24.88 4.64 2.76
CA PHE A 581 25.83 5.10 3.77
C PHE A 581 25.31 4.84 5.19
N GLU A 582 24.05 5.11 5.46
CA GLU A 582 23.41 4.87 6.74
C GLU A 582 23.40 3.38 7.09
N ILE A 583 22.94 2.53 6.17
CA ILE A 583 22.94 1.08 6.35
C ILE A 583 24.35 0.59 6.69
N MET A 584 25.36 0.99 5.93
CA MET A 584 26.74 0.59 6.19
C MET A 584 27.26 1.14 7.54
N SER A 585 26.83 2.34 7.92
CA SER A 585 27.21 2.97 9.20
C SER A 585 26.64 2.24 10.43
N THR A 586 25.61 1.43 10.27
CA THR A 586 25.11 0.55 11.35
C THR A 586 25.96 -0.70 11.53
N ILE A 587 26.62 -1.15 10.46
CA ILE A 587 27.37 -2.41 10.40
C ILE A 587 28.85 -2.18 10.72
N THR A 588 29.41 -1.00 10.37
CA THR A 588 30.84 -0.73 10.47
C THR A 588 31.15 0.58 11.22
N GLU A 589 32.38 0.69 11.73
CA GLU A 589 32.86 1.88 12.44
C GLU A 589 33.14 3.04 11.47
N LYS A 590 33.61 2.75 10.25
CA LYS A 590 33.91 3.72 9.20
C LYS A 590 33.31 3.28 7.87
N VAL A 591 33.03 4.24 7.00
CA VAL A 591 32.47 3.96 5.66
C VAL A 591 33.30 4.69 4.60
N CYS A 592 33.68 3.97 3.55
CA CYS A 592 34.28 4.54 2.34
C CYS A 592 33.24 4.54 1.21
N LEU A 593 33.10 5.68 0.51
CA LEU A 593 32.28 5.79 -0.69
C LEU A 593 33.14 5.52 -1.92
N ILE A 594 32.73 4.62 -2.79
CA ILE A 594 33.37 4.34 -4.07
C ILE A 594 32.33 4.56 -5.16
N GLY A 595 32.50 5.60 -5.95
CA GLY A 595 31.52 5.96 -6.98
C GLY A 595 32.11 5.99 -8.39
N PHE A 596 31.39 5.41 -9.35
CA PHE A 596 31.73 5.45 -10.74
C PHE A 596 30.85 6.46 -11.49
N SER A 597 31.46 7.33 -12.31
CA SER A 597 30.78 8.32 -13.13
C SER A 597 29.80 9.18 -12.31
N THR A 598 28.50 9.11 -12.57
CA THR A 598 27.45 9.77 -11.76
C THR A 598 27.53 9.37 -10.29
N GLY A 599 27.83 8.11 -10.01
CA GLY A 599 28.06 7.63 -8.64
C GLY A 599 29.22 8.33 -7.97
N GLY A 600 30.29 8.65 -8.70
CA GLY A 600 31.41 9.45 -8.22
C GLY A 600 31.00 10.89 -7.86
N ALA A 601 30.17 11.52 -8.71
CA ALA A 601 29.63 12.85 -8.44
C ALA A 601 28.73 12.85 -7.20
N LEU A 602 27.87 11.82 -7.03
CA LEU A 602 27.03 11.67 -5.84
C LEU A 602 27.84 11.42 -4.56
N SER A 603 28.90 10.60 -4.65
CA SER A 603 29.80 10.31 -3.53
C SER A 603 30.53 11.57 -3.06
N LEU A 604 31.06 12.38 -3.98
CA LEU A 604 31.66 13.69 -3.66
C LEU A 604 30.64 14.66 -3.08
N ARG A 605 29.42 14.68 -3.66
CA ARG A 605 28.34 15.55 -3.14
C ARG A 605 27.94 15.18 -1.71
N LEU A 606 27.84 13.88 -1.39
CA LEU A 606 27.58 13.42 -0.03
C LEU A 606 28.74 13.74 0.91
N ALA A 607 29.98 13.60 0.47
CA ALA A 607 31.17 13.94 1.27
C ALA A 607 31.21 15.42 1.68
N ALA A 608 30.70 16.33 0.83
CA ALA A 608 30.56 17.74 1.15
C ALA A 608 29.62 18.03 2.34
N ASP A 609 28.68 17.13 2.63
CA ASP A 609 27.83 17.20 3.82
C ASP A 609 28.54 16.74 5.10
N ARG A 610 29.78 16.22 5.01
CA ARG A 610 30.67 15.75 6.10
C ARG A 610 29.98 14.76 7.05
N PRO A 611 29.40 13.67 6.57
CA PRO A 611 28.70 12.74 7.45
C PRO A 611 29.71 12.10 8.42
N GLN A 612 29.25 11.87 9.67
CA GLN A 612 30.05 11.13 10.64
C GLN A 612 30.37 9.74 10.09
N LYS A 613 31.50 9.15 10.49
CA LYS A 613 32.00 7.86 10.03
C LYS A 613 32.51 7.82 8.57
N LEU A 614 32.45 8.90 7.78
CA LEU A 614 33.03 8.92 6.45
C LEU A 614 34.56 8.86 6.54
N ALA A 615 35.14 7.74 6.06
CA ALA A 615 36.58 7.53 6.02
C ALA A 615 37.26 8.20 4.81
N GLY A 616 36.60 8.18 3.65
CA GLY A 616 37.14 8.74 2.42
C GLY A 616 36.25 8.45 1.21
N VAL A 617 36.64 8.99 0.05
CA VAL A 617 35.93 8.82 -1.23
C VAL A 617 36.91 8.42 -2.33
N ALA A 618 36.60 7.33 -3.05
CA ALA A 618 37.23 7.02 -4.33
C ALA A 618 36.25 7.37 -5.46
N ALA A 619 36.59 8.38 -6.26
CA ALA A 619 35.74 8.90 -7.33
C ALA A 619 36.36 8.59 -8.70
N VAL A 620 35.71 7.69 -9.47
CA VAL A 620 36.21 7.17 -10.74
C VAL A 620 35.42 7.78 -11.90
N SER A 621 36.10 8.35 -12.89
CA SER A 621 35.53 8.95 -14.14
C SER A 621 34.43 9.97 -13.86
N VAL A 622 34.66 10.93 -12.95
CA VAL A 622 33.65 11.90 -12.48
C VAL A 622 33.29 12.91 -13.55
N PRO A 623 32.00 13.10 -13.90
CA PRO A 623 31.58 13.97 -14.97
C PRO A 623 31.49 15.46 -14.56
N VAL A 624 32.65 16.11 -14.30
CA VAL A 624 32.70 17.58 -14.06
C VAL A 624 32.57 18.34 -15.35
N LYS A 625 33.21 17.83 -16.42
CA LYS A 625 33.18 18.36 -17.77
C LYS A 625 33.04 17.23 -18.79
N PHE A 626 32.08 17.37 -19.70
CA PHE A 626 31.85 16.38 -20.76
C PHE A 626 32.66 16.70 -22.00
N ARG A 627 33.20 15.67 -22.68
CA ARG A 627 34.02 15.81 -23.85
C ARG A 627 33.21 16.29 -25.06
N ASN A 628 31.98 15.84 -25.21
CA ASN A 628 31.09 16.22 -26.28
C ASN A 628 29.79 16.85 -25.78
N ARG A 629 29.73 18.20 -25.75
CA ARG A 629 28.57 18.94 -25.25
C ARG A 629 27.28 18.71 -26.07
N HIS A 630 27.42 18.33 -27.36
CA HIS A 630 26.26 18.12 -28.23
C HIS A 630 25.53 16.81 -28.04
N MET A 631 26.18 15.81 -27.45
CA MET A 631 25.53 14.52 -27.14
C MET A 631 24.68 14.53 -25.85
N ILE A 632 24.96 15.43 -24.92
CA ILE A 632 24.38 15.46 -23.59
C ILE A 632 23.50 16.69 -23.36
N PHE A 633 23.81 17.81 -24.00
CA PHE A 633 23.10 19.07 -23.80
C PHE A 633 22.34 19.54 -25.04
N VAL A 634 21.03 19.66 -24.92
CA VAL A 634 20.30 20.74 -25.58
C VAL A 634 20.78 22.05 -24.94
N PRO A 635 21.10 23.11 -25.71
CA PRO A 635 21.77 24.28 -25.19
C PRO A 635 20.98 24.93 -24.05
N ILE A 636 21.53 24.94 -22.85
CA ILE A 636 21.12 25.83 -21.79
C ILE A 636 21.70 27.19 -22.16
N LEU A 637 20.92 28.00 -22.87
CA LEU A 637 21.23 29.40 -23.10
C LEU A 637 21.24 30.13 -21.76
N HIS A 638 22.40 30.61 -21.38
CA HIS A 638 22.57 31.49 -20.20
C HIS A 638 21.60 32.67 -20.31
N GLY A 639 20.70 32.78 -19.32
CA GLY A 639 19.93 34.00 -19.08
C GLY A 639 18.41 33.91 -19.05
N ILE A 640 17.78 32.74 -19.29
CA ILE A 640 16.31 32.65 -19.31
C ILE A 640 15.80 31.54 -18.35
N HIS A 641 16.21 31.63 -17.09
CA HIS A 641 15.92 30.59 -16.09
C HIS A 641 14.42 30.30 -15.85
N LYS A 642 13.53 31.28 -15.96
CA LYS A 642 12.08 31.07 -15.68
C LYS A 642 11.28 30.61 -16.88
N LEU A 643 11.64 30.99 -18.09
CA LEU A 643 10.92 30.61 -19.30
C LEU A 643 11.28 29.18 -19.75
N VAL A 644 12.53 28.80 -19.52
CA VAL A 644 13.05 27.47 -19.86
C VAL A 644 12.48 26.41 -18.91
N GLN A 645 12.31 26.68 -17.61
CA GLN A 645 11.60 25.79 -16.68
C GLN A 645 10.15 25.51 -17.14
N TRP A 646 9.46 26.49 -17.71
CA TRP A 646 8.09 26.32 -18.19
C TRP A 646 8.03 25.52 -19.52
N ILE A 647 9.00 25.69 -20.43
CA ILE A 647 9.07 24.95 -21.69
C ILE A 647 9.50 23.49 -21.47
N TRP A 648 10.33 23.23 -20.44
CA TRP A 648 10.82 21.89 -20.12
C TRP A 648 9.91 21.10 -19.20
N SER A 649 8.98 21.75 -18.50
CA SER A 649 7.88 21.07 -17.79
C SER A 649 6.83 20.50 -18.77
N GLN A 650 6.78 21.00 -20.02
CA GLN A 650 6.06 20.38 -21.12
C GLN A 650 7.08 19.59 -21.96
N GLU A 651 7.21 18.30 -21.67
CA GLU A 651 8.01 17.36 -22.45
C GLU A 651 7.67 17.49 -23.94
N GLY A 652 8.69 17.72 -24.75
CA GLY A 652 8.52 17.70 -26.21
C GLY A 652 8.01 16.31 -26.68
N PRO A 653 7.68 16.14 -27.97
CA PRO A 653 7.07 14.92 -28.51
C PRO A 653 7.91 13.65 -28.35
N MET A 654 9.16 13.73 -27.85
CA MET A 654 10.04 12.57 -27.58
C MET A 654 10.63 12.63 -26.18
N PRO A 655 10.01 11.97 -25.18
CA PRO A 655 10.51 11.97 -23.80
C PRO A 655 11.78 11.13 -23.60
N PHE A 656 12.15 10.28 -24.56
CA PHE A 656 13.29 9.38 -24.50
C PHE A 656 14.21 9.54 -25.72
N ARG A 657 15.51 9.30 -25.53
CA ARG A 657 16.53 9.20 -26.58
C ARG A 657 17.17 7.81 -26.54
N LEU A 658 17.63 7.32 -27.68
CA LEU A 658 18.37 6.05 -27.73
C LEU A 658 19.82 6.24 -27.26
N ASN A 659 20.31 5.28 -26.50
CA ASN A 659 21.67 5.17 -26.00
C ASN A 659 22.40 4.01 -26.69
N GLY A 660 23.62 4.26 -27.16
CA GLY A 660 24.57 3.22 -27.60
C GLY A 660 25.50 2.89 -26.43
N SER A 661 25.06 2.04 -25.49
CA SER A 661 25.83 1.70 -24.31
C SER A 661 26.98 0.75 -24.60
N GLU A 662 28.11 0.88 -23.85
CA GLU A 662 29.18 -0.11 -23.81
C GLU A 662 28.74 -1.41 -23.13
N HIS A 663 27.72 -1.38 -22.23
CA HIS A 663 27.16 -2.50 -21.48
C HIS A 663 25.63 -2.57 -21.64
N PRO A 664 25.12 -3.03 -22.81
CA PRO A 664 23.68 -3.00 -23.11
C PRO A 664 22.84 -3.97 -22.24
N ASN A 665 23.45 -4.96 -21.59
CA ASN A 665 22.81 -5.88 -20.67
C ASN A 665 22.60 -5.30 -19.25
N ILE A 666 23.24 -4.17 -18.92
CA ILE A 666 23.16 -3.50 -17.61
C ILE A 666 22.45 -2.14 -17.76
N ASN A 667 22.79 -1.40 -18.81
CA ASN A 667 22.37 -0.02 -19.01
C ASN A 667 21.06 0.08 -19.78
N TYR A 668 20.22 1.06 -19.42
CA TYR A 668 19.04 1.39 -20.20
C TYR A 668 19.41 1.81 -21.64
N ARG A 669 18.64 1.27 -22.59
CA ARG A 669 18.67 1.68 -23.98
C ARG A 669 17.99 3.04 -24.22
N HIS A 670 16.95 3.35 -23.42
CA HIS A 670 16.22 4.60 -23.53
C HIS A 670 16.62 5.57 -22.41
N ILE A 671 17.19 6.71 -22.80
CA ILE A 671 17.58 7.78 -21.89
C ILE A 671 16.40 8.73 -21.70
N PRO A 672 15.83 8.89 -20.49
CA PRO A 672 14.88 9.95 -20.24
C PRO A 672 15.55 11.33 -20.38
N VAL A 673 14.97 12.22 -21.19
CA VAL A 673 15.50 13.59 -21.39
C VAL A 673 15.57 14.34 -20.05
N ARG A 674 14.57 14.16 -19.19
CA ARG A 674 14.56 14.72 -17.84
C ARG A 674 15.73 14.19 -16.99
N GLY A 675 16.11 12.91 -17.11
CA GLY A 675 17.25 12.35 -16.38
C GLY A 675 18.57 13.03 -16.74
N LEU A 676 18.78 13.42 -18.02
CA LEU A 676 19.95 14.20 -18.42
C LEU A 676 19.96 15.60 -17.79
N PHE A 677 18.81 16.25 -17.68
CA PHE A 677 18.70 17.54 -17.01
C PHE A 677 19.05 17.41 -15.52
N GLU A 678 18.52 16.40 -14.84
CA GLU A 678 18.81 16.13 -13.43
C GLU A 678 20.30 15.84 -13.20
N LEU A 679 20.94 15.11 -14.12
CA LEU A 679 22.40 14.88 -14.08
C LEU A 679 23.17 16.21 -14.17
N GLY A 680 22.75 17.12 -15.03
CA GLY A 680 23.35 18.46 -15.12
C GLY A 680 23.22 19.23 -13.80
N GLN A 681 22.04 19.20 -13.17
CA GLN A 681 21.80 19.85 -11.88
C GLN A 681 22.67 19.24 -10.75
N LEU A 682 22.83 17.91 -10.73
CA LEU A 682 23.74 17.23 -9.80
C LEU A 682 25.18 17.75 -9.96
N VAL A 683 25.67 17.77 -11.20
CA VAL A 683 27.06 18.19 -11.49
C VAL A 683 27.29 19.63 -11.05
N ASP A 684 26.36 20.55 -11.34
CA ASP A 684 26.48 21.95 -10.94
C ASP A 684 26.41 22.11 -9.42
N ASN A 685 25.52 21.39 -8.72
CA ASN A 685 25.43 21.39 -7.27
C ASN A 685 26.69 20.80 -6.63
N MET A 686 27.20 19.66 -7.13
CA MET A 686 28.43 19.04 -6.64
C MET A 686 29.62 20.00 -6.77
N LYS A 687 29.79 20.68 -7.93
CA LYS A 687 30.85 21.67 -8.15
C LYS A 687 30.83 22.80 -7.13
N SER A 688 29.64 23.31 -6.80
CA SER A 688 29.47 24.43 -5.87
C SER A 688 29.78 24.05 -4.39
N ARG A 689 30.02 22.77 -4.11
CA ARG A 689 30.26 22.24 -2.77
C ARG A 689 31.58 21.47 -2.62
N LEU A 690 32.45 21.49 -3.64
CA LEU A 690 33.74 20.79 -3.60
C LEU A 690 34.63 21.28 -2.47
N ASP A 691 34.63 22.56 -2.17
CA ASP A 691 35.41 23.21 -1.10
C ASP A 691 34.95 22.79 0.32
N ASP A 692 33.80 22.18 0.47
CA ASP A 692 33.36 21.57 1.73
C ASP A 692 33.99 20.22 2.03
N ILE A 693 34.62 19.54 1.06
CA ILE A 693 35.15 18.18 1.18
C ILE A 693 36.50 18.22 1.89
N THR A 694 36.59 17.61 3.08
CA THR A 694 37.77 17.59 3.94
C THR A 694 38.34 16.17 4.19
N CYS A 695 37.61 15.12 3.85
CA CYS A 695 38.05 13.72 3.99
C CYS A 695 39.06 13.34 2.89
N PRO A 696 39.85 12.25 3.06
CA PRO A 696 40.70 11.69 2.03
C PRO A 696 39.94 11.43 0.72
N VAL A 697 40.51 11.80 -0.42
CA VAL A 697 39.89 11.64 -1.74
C VAL A 697 40.89 11.07 -2.76
N ALA A 698 40.52 9.95 -3.38
CA ALA A 698 41.19 9.43 -4.57
C ALA A 698 40.35 9.71 -5.83
N VAL A 699 40.96 10.35 -6.84
CA VAL A 699 40.33 10.56 -8.15
C VAL A 699 41.07 9.74 -9.19
N ILE A 700 40.32 8.92 -9.93
CA ILE A 700 40.86 8.01 -10.96
C ILE A 700 40.15 8.32 -12.27
N GLN A 701 40.93 8.56 -13.36
CA GLN A 701 40.39 9.01 -14.63
C GLN A 701 41.11 8.40 -15.82
N GLY A 702 40.36 7.95 -16.82
CA GLY A 702 40.90 7.52 -18.11
C GLY A 702 41.48 8.71 -18.93
N THR A 703 42.68 8.54 -19.51
CA THR A 703 43.36 9.61 -20.25
C THR A 703 42.65 9.96 -21.55
N GLU A 704 41.94 9.01 -22.17
CA GLU A 704 41.22 9.15 -23.42
C GLU A 704 39.73 8.80 -23.30
N ASP A 705 39.16 8.99 -22.08
CA ASP A 705 37.73 8.75 -21.83
C ASP A 705 36.84 9.45 -22.88
N PRO A 706 35.97 8.72 -23.58
CA PRO A 706 35.16 9.28 -24.65
C PRO A 706 34.00 10.15 -24.17
N ILE A 707 33.60 10.01 -22.91
CA ILE A 707 32.41 10.69 -22.30
C ILE A 707 32.85 11.87 -21.44
N VAL A 708 33.76 11.64 -20.51
CA VAL A 708 34.22 12.63 -19.53
C VAL A 708 35.56 13.24 -20.01
N ASP A 709 35.66 14.58 -20.04
CA ASP A 709 36.93 15.26 -20.30
C ASP A 709 37.92 14.92 -19.17
N PRO A 710 39.09 14.36 -19.44
CA PRO A 710 40.09 13.98 -18.43
C PRO A 710 40.52 15.14 -17.52
N LYS A 711 40.35 16.38 -17.93
CA LYS A 711 40.56 17.58 -17.10
C LYS A 711 39.63 17.65 -15.91
N SER A 712 38.52 16.85 -15.91
CA SER A 712 37.58 16.77 -14.79
C SER A 712 38.26 16.33 -13.50
N ALA A 713 39.19 15.38 -13.56
CA ALA A 713 39.90 14.90 -12.41
C ALA A 713 40.70 16.00 -11.69
N LYS A 714 41.43 16.82 -12.48
CA LYS A 714 42.16 17.96 -11.94
C LYS A 714 41.23 19.02 -11.39
N LEU A 715 40.10 19.32 -12.07
CA LEU A 715 39.13 20.28 -11.57
C LEU A 715 38.52 19.87 -10.23
N VAL A 716 38.32 18.59 -9.96
CA VAL A 716 37.88 18.12 -8.64
C VAL A 716 38.95 18.43 -7.61
N LEU A 717 40.19 17.99 -7.84
CA LEU A 717 41.27 18.09 -6.85
C LEU A 717 41.68 19.56 -6.57
N ASP A 718 41.67 20.43 -7.58
CA ASP A 718 42.02 21.83 -7.44
C ASP A 718 40.99 22.63 -6.60
N ASN A 719 39.77 22.08 -6.38
CA ASN A 719 38.68 22.77 -5.69
C ASN A 719 38.25 22.10 -4.38
N ILE A 720 38.80 20.96 -3.97
CA ILE A 720 38.48 20.33 -2.66
C ILE A 720 39.40 20.86 -1.57
N ALA A 721 38.87 20.93 -0.33
CA ALA A 721 39.67 21.38 0.85
C ALA A 721 40.50 20.27 1.51
N SER A 722 40.35 19.04 1.05
CA SER A 722 41.10 17.89 1.59
C SER A 722 42.61 18.06 1.35
N LYS A 723 43.38 17.70 2.38
CA LYS A 723 44.87 17.65 2.29
C LYS A 723 45.40 16.30 1.85
N GLU A 724 44.57 15.25 1.94
CA GLU A 724 44.90 13.88 1.58
C GLU A 724 44.23 13.55 0.24
N THR A 725 44.94 13.82 -0.85
CA THR A 725 44.42 13.62 -2.20
C THR A 725 45.32 12.72 -3.02
N MET A 726 44.74 11.85 -3.85
CA MET A 726 45.42 11.00 -4.81
C MET A 726 44.83 11.23 -6.21
N LEU A 727 45.70 11.32 -7.21
CA LEU A 727 45.30 11.39 -8.62
C LEU A 727 45.96 10.23 -9.39
N HIS A 728 45.13 9.43 -10.04
CA HIS A 728 45.59 8.37 -10.95
C HIS A 728 45.01 8.58 -12.35
N MET A 729 45.90 8.79 -13.31
CA MET A 729 45.54 8.86 -14.74
C MET A 729 45.81 7.50 -15.39
N VAL A 730 44.76 6.81 -15.81
CA VAL A 730 44.84 5.46 -16.38
C VAL A 730 44.81 5.56 -17.93
N PRO A 731 45.76 4.94 -18.62
CA PRO A 731 45.72 4.84 -20.10
C PRO A 731 44.51 4.01 -20.54
N ALA A 732 43.40 4.68 -20.93
CA ALA A 732 42.15 4.03 -21.31
C ALA A 732 41.38 4.88 -22.33
N THR A 733 40.81 4.20 -23.32
CA THR A 733 39.96 4.76 -24.37
C THR A 733 38.48 4.49 -24.16
N ARG A 734 38.15 3.82 -23.02
CA ARG A 734 36.79 3.49 -22.59
C ARG A 734 36.43 4.23 -21.32
N HIS A 735 35.11 4.40 -21.11
CA HIS A 735 34.58 5.07 -19.91
C HIS A 735 34.53 4.14 -18.70
N GLY A 736 34.19 2.87 -18.90
CA GLY A 736 33.95 1.83 -17.86
C GLY A 736 35.22 1.27 -17.22
N ILE A 737 36.20 2.11 -16.83
CA ILE A 737 37.49 1.66 -16.33
C ILE A 737 37.44 0.91 -14.99
N LEU A 738 36.42 1.17 -14.15
CA LEU A 738 36.26 0.50 -12.86
C LEU A 738 35.59 -0.87 -13.02
N SER A 739 34.53 -0.96 -13.79
CA SER A 739 33.80 -2.22 -14.03
C SER A 739 34.62 -3.24 -14.80
N GLU A 740 35.46 -2.79 -15.75
CA GLU A 740 36.29 -3.66 -16.59
C GLU A 740 37.75 -3.82 -16.07
N ASP A 741 38.07 -3.25 -14.92
CA ASP A 741 39.40 -3.24 -14.28
C ASP A 741 40.53 -2.77 -15.23
N ILE A 742 40.25 -1.80 -16.09
CA ILE A 742 41.19 -1.27 -17.07
C ILE A 742 42.38 -0.60 -16.32
N GLY A 743 43.61 -1.02 -16.65
CA GLY A 743 44.82 -0.45 -16.08
C GLY A 743 44.99 -0.69 -14.57
N GLY A 744 44.36 -1.72 -14.03
CA GLY A 744 44.40 -2.03 -12.59
C GLY A 744 43.61 -1.03 -11.72
N THR A 745 42.56 -0.44 -12.26
CA THR A 745 41.75 0.57 -11.56
C THR A 745 41.21 0.02 -10.23
N GLN A 746 40.78 -1.24 -10.19
CA GLN A 746 40.28 -1.85 -8.96
C GLN A 746 41.38 -1.99 -7.89
N GLU A 747 42.63 -2.28 -8.28
CA GLU A 747 43.77 -2.34 -7.38
C GLU A 747 44.13 -0.95 -6.81
N LEU A 748 44.05 0.10 -7.64
CA LEU A 748 44.27 1.48 -7.19
C LEU A 748 43.21 1.88 -6.13
N VAL A 749 41.94 1.56 -6.37
CA VAL A 749 40.86 1.79 -5.42
C VAL A 749 41.05 0.98 -4.14
N THR A 750 41.42 -0.29 -4.25
CA THR A 750 41.68 -1.18 -3.10
C THR A 750 42.88 -0.71 -2.25
N SER A 751 43.93 -0.19 -2.91
CA SER A 751 45.10 0.39 -2.23
C SER A 751 44.72 1.66 -1.47
N PHE A 752 43.93 2.52 -2.07
CA PHE A 752 43.37 3.72 -1.38
C PHE A 752 42.53 3.28 -0.16
N LEU A 753 41.64 2.31 -0.31
CA LEU A 753 40.84 1.79 0.79
C LEU A 753 41.70 1.24 1.92
N GLY A 754 42.78 0.53 1.59
CA GLY A 754 43.77 0.04 2.57
C GLY A 754 44.50 1.16 3.34
N SER A 755 44.75 2.29 2.71
CA SER A 755 45.37 3.46 3.36
C SER A 755 44.48 4.17 4.40
N LEU A 756 43.15 3.96 4.34
CA LEU A 756 42.17 4.52 5.28
C LEU A 756 42.06 3.72 6.58
N ALA A 757 42.60 2.48 6.61
CA ALA A 757 42.67 1.67 7.82
C ALA A 757 43.64 2.28 8.81
N PRO A 758 43.40 2.25 10.14
CA PRO A 758 44.39 2.66 11.11
C PRO A 758 45.63 1.77 10.97
N THR A 759 46.79 2.39 10.88
CA THR A 759 48.07 1.65 10.91
C THR A 759 48.08 0.87 12.21
N PRO A 760 48.29 -0.47 12.20
CA PRO A 760 48.46 -1.20 13.45
C PRO A 760 49.65 -0.59 14.21
N ASP A 761 49.42 -0.20 15.48
CA ASP A 761 50.48 0.25 16.37
C ASP A 761 51.58 -0.82 16.36
N ILE A 762 52.67 -0.54 15.67
CA ILE A 762 53.88 -1.37 15.79
C ILE A 762 54.36 -1.15 17.21
N PRO A 763 54.36 -2.19 18.10
CA PRO A 763 54.86 -2.00 19.43
C PRO A 763 56.32 -1.58 19.29
N SER A 764 56.64 -0.38 19.78
CA SER A 764 58.02 0.12 19.85
C SER A 764 58.84 -0.90 20.58
N CYS A 765 59.74 -1.60 19.86
CA CYS A 765 60.79 -2.40 20.47
C CYS A 765 61.66 -1.46 21.31
N SER A 766 61.29 -1.29 22.59
CA SER A 766 62.15 -0.68 23.56
C SER A 766 63.44 -1.50 23.66
N GLY A 767 64.51 -0.86 23.20
CA GLY A 767 65.86 -1.44 23.21
C GLY A 767 66.23 -1.96 24.60
N ARG A 768 66.62 -3.24 24.63
CA ARG A 768 67.46 -3.72 25.72
C ARG A 768 68.88 -3.27 25.39
N GLU A 769 69.41 -2.34 26.17
CA GLU A 769 70.87 -2.10 26.25
C GLU A 769 71.55 -3.37 26.78
N PRO A 770 72.70 -3.78 26.22
CA PRO A 770 73.50 -4.87 26.76
C PRO A 770 74.29 -4.38 27.92
N HIS A 771 74.24 -5.06 29.06
CA HIS A 771 75.24 -5.07 30.09
C HIS A 771 76.24 -6.23 29.83
#